data_1d951bb7e2bcb20b8394ba27dc35e747
#
_entry.id   1d951bb7e2bcb20b8394ba27dc35e747
#
_cell.length_a   1.000
_cell.length_b   1.000
_cell.length_c   1.000
_cell.angle_alpha   90.00
_cell.angle_beta   90.00
_cell.angle_gamma   90.00
#
_symmetry.space_group_name_H-M   'P 1'
#
loop_
_entity.id
_entity.type
_entity.pdbx_description
1 polymer ?
#
loop_
_entity_poly.entity_id
_entity_poly.type
_entity_poly.pdbx_seq_one_letter_code
_entity_poly.pdbx_strand_id
1 'polypeptide(L)'
;MDPITVSMGLGLFAAGGGLGWWLSKTHESLDGLGDGMILLQEAQASSSAIMGKRMDGIEDRIQRLVAGLDGVRAAHPELDGTILAFEALQGQGEAIHALETLVAGIPLAADHETTPLLAPGPARLAVSLLEAIDEMEYLTAPNARRIALVALESGRLGRARDLLLQSHASVPGDDITLRILEHTAILSGDEFERRRWLDARLALSPDNPDLLRAHAHLLATMGDEDAHKDIMRLEALGLDTPADRSLLSGLRQRAGARSEALEAIESALDEDPSRSADWCARGEILYALDEKGKALESVDKCLELDRQNGTAWAIRAKVLSESHGRSSEALKAAIHAVALDAGGTELVMLKSDLLEASGEQVKSDEALEKSLVKHATDGHLRAAIASRRLLQGRHTEAWDILNSTPEGVTHPDLHVVEGRMHLASADRLRDGTGDTDQSLLVDAAESFEAALEIDRESGIAWLGLARVQRLLGKKAEASETLTRARRLLPDEDPSAAAESALLCLDKGDLEGATQHIDAASIRGEGAIVSYVRGNIAARQGHLRSALTYFDEAIEIDPTHVRARLNRTSIHMANENAQAALDDANVLLELAPGLALAKLRKAEANMMLSNWEEAKDDLEQIVEDAPHHHHALTQLASCFMAMDRPEKAEAPLNEALRLAPEHTEAWHQRGLLYLDWAQEESALNDFEAAVRCDGNHLGARLRIAAIHHKAERFSEALGAWNGVLAIEPEHTVARRRREECEMAIATM
;
A
#
# COMPACT_ATOMS: atom_id res chain seq x y z
N MET A 1 11.09 -64.97 37.95
CA MET A 1 11.69 -63.60 37.94
C MET A 1 10.54 -62.65 37.73
N ASP A 2 10.27 -61.84 38.71
CA ASP A 2 9.15 -60.91 38.71
C ASP A 2 9.29 -59.88 37.57
N PRO A 3 8.21 -59.42 36.98
CA PRO A 3 8.21 -58.36 35.93
C PRO A 3 8.88 -57.08 36.37
N ILE A 4 8.89 -56.78 37.66
CA ILE A 4 9.55 -55.63 38.28
C ILE A 4 11.08 -55.67 38.12
N THR A 5 11.69 -56.89 38.20
CA THR A 5 13.14 -57.08 38.02
C THR A 5 13.57 -56.90 36.57
N VAL A 6 12.67 -57.13 35.62
CA VAL A 6 12.97 -56.94 34.16
C VAL A 6 12.82 -55.47 33.77
N SER A 7 11.86 -54.72 34.37
CA SER A 7 11.71 -53.26 34.10
C SER A 7 12.83 -52.42 34.73
N MET A 8 13.31 -52.81 35.92
CA MET A 8 14.51 -52.19 36.53
C MET A 8 15.79 -52.45 35.70
N GLY A 9 15.91 -53.59 35.06
CA GLY A 9 17.05 -53.89 34.17
C GLY A 9 17.08 -53.05 32.90
N LEU A 10 15.93 -52.73 32.32
CA LEU A 10 15.81 -51.92 31.09
C LEU A 10 15.99 -50.42 31.39
N GLY A 11 15.55 -49.88 32.52
CA GLY A 11 15.80 -48.47 32.94
C GLY A 11 17.29 -48.19 33.17
N LEU A 12 18.02 -49.16 33.72
CA LEU A 12 19.48 -49.08 33.85
C LEU A 12 20.23 -49.10 32.52
N PHE A 13 19.64 -49.71 31.47
CA PHE A 13 20.22 -49.74 30.11
C PHE A 13 20.05 -48.40 29.38
N ALA A 14 19.00 -47.67 29.60
CA ALA A 14 18.78 -46.36 28.97
C ALA A 14 19.68 -45.23 29.57
N ALA A 15 19.93 -45.31 30.86
CA ALA A 15 20.93 -44.43 31.50
C ALA A 15 22.39 -44.86 31.24
N GLY A 16 22.57 -46.08 30.73
CA GLY A 16 23.86 -46.74 30.54
C GLY A 16 24.52 -46.59 29.16
N GLY A 17 23.98 -45.76 28.26
CA GLY A 17 24.64 -45.50 26.97
C GLY A 17 26.05 -44.94 27.10
N GLY A 18 26.36 -44.26 28.22
CA GLY A 18 27.71 -43.87 28.59
C GLY A 18 28.57 -44.97 29.16
N LEU A 19 27.96 -45.93 29.89
CA LEU A 19 28.68 -47.07 30.51
C LEU A 19 29.11 -48.13 29.46
N GLY A 20 28.31 -48.39 28.45
CA GLY A 20 28.66 -49.34 27.36
C GLY A 20 29.87 -48.86 26.55
N TRP A 21 29.99 -47.56 26.33
CA TRP A 21 31.14 -46.98 25.64
C TRP A 21 32.39 -46.99 26.54
N TRP A 22 32.24 -46.82 27.84
CA TRP A 22 33.32 -46.82 28.81
C TRP A 22 33.85 -48.22 29.04
N LEU A 23 32.99 -49.27 29.16
CA LEU A 23 33.35 -50.67 29.25
C LEU A 23 34.09 -51.22 28.03
N SER A 24 33.75 -50.73 26.83
CA SER A 24 34.46 -51.08 25.58
C SER A 24 35.89 -50.51 25.55
N LYS A 25 36.15 -49.40 26.24
CA LYS A 25 37.47 -48.75 26.25
C LYS A 25 38.40 -49.27 27.32
N THR A 26 37.93 -49.99 28.36
CA THR A 26 38.72 -50.51 29.49
C THR A 26 39.17 -51.96 29.31
N HIS A 27 38.93 -52.58 28.11
CA HIS A 27 39.34 -53.95 27.82
C HIS A 27 40.85 -54.14 27.59
N GLU A 28 41.68 -53.07 27.75
CA GLU A 28 43.13 -53.12 27.50
C GLU A 28 44.00 -53.19 28.77
N SER A 29 43.43 -53.20 29.98
CA SER A 29 44.26 -53.45 31.19
C SER A 29 43.50 -54.24 32.27
N LEU A 30 44.02 -55.37 32.58
CA LEU A 30 43.55 -56.32 33.61
C LEU A 30 43.65 -55.83 35.07
N ASP A 31 44.27 -54.64 35.29
CA ASP A 31 44.44 -54.04 36.62
C ASP A 31 43.31 -53.12 37.05
N GLY A 32 42.33 -52.82 36.21
CA GLY A 32 41.21 -51.91 36.47
C GLY A 32 39.90 -52.58 36.94
N LEU A 33 39.87 -53.90 37.11
CA LEU A 33 38.61 -54.62 37.50
C LEU A 33 38.16 -54.35 38.94
N GLY A 34 39.09 -54.02 39.84
CA GLY A 34 38.78 -53.65 41.24
C GLY A 34 38.11 -52.30 41.33
N ASP A 35 38.62 -51.33 40.62
CA ASP A 35 38.10 -49.93 40.65
C ASP A 35 36.77 -49.85 39.87
N GLY A 36 36.58 -50.65 38.83
CA GLY A 36 35.31 -50.70 38.08
C GLY A 36 34.14 -51.30 38.89
N MET A 37 34.43 -52.29 39.76
CA MET A 37 33.43 -52.82 40.68
C MET A 37 33.04 -51.87 41.81
N ILE A 38 33.98 -51.06 42.30
CA ILE A 38 33.72 -50.04 43.32
C ILE A 38 32.87 -48.92 42.69
N LEU A 39 33.18 -48.46 41.51
CA LEU A 39 32.38 -47.47 40.76
C LEU A 39 30.98 -47.95 40.41
N LEU A 40 30.83 -49.26 40.11
CA LEU A 40 29.52 -49.88 39.89
C LEU A 40 28.68 -49.96 41.14
N GLN A 41 29.32 -50.27 42.31
CA GLN A 41 28.66 -50.28 43.62
C GLN A 41 28.28 -48.83 44.05
N GLU A 42 29.14 -47.86 43.82
CA GLU A 42 28.81 -46.43 44.08
C GLU A 42 27.71 -45.92 43.17
N ALA A 43 27.71 -46.28 41.87
CA ALA A 43 26.65 -45.93 40.96
C ALA A 43 25.31 -46.61 41.31
N GLN A 44 25.34 -47.86 41.76
CA GLN A 44 24.16 -48.57 42.27
C GLN A 44 23.65 -47.96 43.58
N ALA A 45 24.55 -47.60 44.50
CA ALA A 45 24.19 -46.93 45.73
C ALA A 45 23.61 -45.51 45.49
N SER A 46 24.20 -44.76 44.56
CA SER A 46 23.70 -43.46 44.15
C SER A 46 22.35 -43.54 43.44
N SER A 47 22.16 -44.56 42.55
CA SER A 47 20.89 -44.81 41.90
C SER A 47 19.80 -45.23 42.89
N SER A 48 20.14 -46.07 43.87
CA SER A 48 19.21 -46.44 44.93
C SER A 48 18.84 -45.28 45.87
N ALA A 49 19.81 -44.40 46.15
CA ALA A 49 19.54 -43.21 46.96
C ALA A 49 18.68 -42.19 46.23
N ILE A 50 18.87 -42.04 44.92
CA ILE A 50 18.02 -41.19 44.04
C ILE A 50 16.60 -41.80 43.94
N MET A 51 16.48 -43.11 43.77
CA MET A 51 15.18 -43.79 43.79
C MET A 51 14.49 -43.69 45.15
N GLY A 52 15.21 -43.81 46.24
CA GLY A 52 14.65 -43.62 47.59
C GLY A 52 14.07 -42.21 47.76
N LYS A 53 14.82 -41.19 47.41
CA LYS A 53 14.33 -39.80 47.46
C LYS A 53 13.14 -39.53 46.56
N ARG A 54 13.08 -40.18 45.39
CA ARG A 54 11.92 -40.07 44.48
C ARG A 54 10.70 -40.77 45.09
N MET A 55 10.87 -41.96 45.70
CA MET A 55 9.77 -42.67 46.35
C MET A 55 9.24 -41.87 47.53
N ASP A 56 10.12 -41.27 48.37
CA ASP A 56 9.72 -40.39 49.48
C ASP A 56 8.91 -39.18 48.99
N GLY A 57 9.31 -38.60 47.84
CA GLY A 57 8.60 -37.50 47.22
C GLY A 57 7.21 -37.90 46.69
N ILE A 58 7.09 -39.09 46.08
CA ILE A 58 5.81 -39.67 45.63
C ILE A 58 4.90 -39.90 46.82
N GLU A 59 5.43 -40.49 47.90
CA GLU A 59 4.69 -40.83 49.09
C GLU A 59 4.14 -39.59 49.81
N ASP A 60 4.92 -38.49 49.88
CA ASP A 60 4.48 -37.20 50.43
C ASP A 60 3.36 -36.57 49.61
N ARG A 61 3.43 -36.69 48.28
CA ARG A 61 2.37 -36.20 47.35
C ARG A 61 1.10 -37.05 47.43
N ILE A 62 1.25 -38.36 47.56
CA ILE A 62 0.11 -39.27 47.79
C ILE A 62 -0.59 -38.93 49.11
N GLN A 63 0.15 -38.64 50.17
CA GLN A 63 -0.45 -38.24 51.43
C GLN A 63 -1.22 -36.91 51.31
N ARG A 64 -0.72 -35.96 50.53
CA ARG A 64 -1.47 -34.75 50.22
C ARG A 64 -2.72 -35.00 49.37
N LEU A 65 -2.66 -35.95 48.41
CA LEU A 65 -3.80 -36.42 47.63
C LEU A 65 -4.86 -37.02 48.55
N VAL A 66 -4.46 -37.97 49.43
CA VAL A 66 -5.35 -38.60 50.41
C VAL A 66 -6.07 -37.59 51.29
N ALA A 67 -5.37 -36.55 51.75
CA ALA A 67 -5.97 -35.49 52.55
C ALA A 67 -7.04 -34.68 51.82
N GLY A 68 -7.03 -34.68 50.46
CA GLY A 68 -8.06 -34.06 49.61
C GLY A 68 -9.22 -34.97 49.23
N LEU A 69 -9.08 -36.31 49.36
CA LEU A 69 -10.04 -37.29 48.87
C LEU A 69 -11.40 -37.28 49.57
N ASP A 70 -11.47 -36.86 50.82
CA ASP A 70 -12.75 -36.76 51.54
C ASP A 70 -13.68 -35.72 50.91
N GLY A 71 -13.13 -34.61 50.41
CA GLY A 71 -13.86 -33.60 49.67
C GLY A 71 -14.33 -34.10 48.32
N VAL A 72 -13.50 -34.89 47.65
CA VAL A 72 -13.82 -35.52 46.34
C VAL A 72 -14.90 -36.58 46.50
N ARG A 73 -14.81 -37.44 47.53
CA ARG A 73 -15.81 -38.47 47.84
C ARG A 73 -17.18 -37.84 48.09
N ALA A 74 -17.23 -36.72 48.74
CA ALA A 74 -18.48 -35.99 49.01
C ALA A 74 -19.07 -35.37 47.72
N ALA A 75 -18.23 -34.90 46.82
CA ALA A 75 -18.68 -34.28 45.56
C ALA A 75 -18.96 -35.29 44.43
N HIS A 76 -18.30 -36.46 44.45
CA HIS A 76 -18.32 -37.47 43.39
C HIS A 76 -18.48 -38.90 43.98
N PRO A 77 -19.71 -39.27 44.40
CA PRO A 77 -20.01 -40.58 44.97
C PRO A 77 -19.66 -41.75 44.05
N GLU A 78 -19.67 -41.53 42.72
CA GLU A 78 -19.30 -42.50 41.72
C GLU A 78 -17.84 -42.98 41.79
N LEU A 79 -16.97 -42.19 42.41
CA LEU A 79 -15.55 -42.53 42.60
C LEU A 79 -15.27 -43.25 43.94
N ASP A 80 -16.26 -43.44 44.78
CA ASP A 80 -16.07 -44.03 46.10
C ASP A 80 -15.40 -45.40 46.10
N GLY A 81 -15.81 -46.27 45.16
CA GLY A 81 -15.19 -47.58 44.99
C GLY A 81 -13.73 -47.54 44.56
N THR A 82 -13.39 -46.56 43.70
CA THR A 82 -12.02 -46.35 43.23
C THR A 82 -11.13 -45.75 44.31
N ILE A 83 -11.68 -44.80 45.08
CA ILE A 83 -10.97 -44.17 46.21
C ILE A 83 -10.69 -45.23 47.33
N LEU A 84 -11.65 -46.08 47.63
CA LEU A 84 -11.45 -47.21 48.58
C LEU A 84 -10.38 -48.17 48.13
N ALA A 85 -10.35 -48.54 46.83
CA ALA A 85 -9.31 -49.36 46.27
C ALA A 85 -7.93 -48.70 46.33
N PHE A 86 -7.85 -47.42 46.06
CA PHE A 86 -6.64 -46.63 46.17
C PHE A 86 -6.13 -46.58 47.63
N GLU A 87 -7.01 -46.31 48.61
CA GLU A 87 -6.66 -46.28 50.02
C GLU A 87 -6.17 -47.63 50.52
N ALA A 88 -6.80 -48.76 50.07
CA ALA A 88 -6.40 -50.10 50.40
C ALA A 88 -4.99 -50.46 49.91
N LEU A 89 -4.69 -50.11 48.67
CA LEU A 89 -3.37 -50.38 48.06
C LEU A 89 -2.29 -49.47 48.68
N GLN A 90 -2.60 -48.23 48.97
CA GLN A 90 -1.70 -47.32 49.65
C GLN A 90 -1.38 -47.80 51.09
N GLY A 91 -2.36 -48.34 51.81
CA GLY A 91 -2.17 -48.94 53.13
C GLY A 91 -1.30 -50.20 53.10
N GLN A 92 -1.11 -50.84 51.94
CA GLN A 92 -0.21 -51.98 51.75
C GLN A 92 1.21 -51.56 51.33
N GLY A 93 1.48 -50.28 51.15
CA GLY A 93 2.77 -49.75 50.72
C GLY A 93 2.97 -49.79 49.18
N GLU A 94 1.91 -50.08 48.44
CA GLU A 94 1.94 -50.15 46.96
C GLU A 94 1.57 -48.81 46.31
N ALA A 95 2.32 -47.77 46.63
CA ALA A 95 1.99 -46.38 46.27
C ALA A 95 1.78 -46.16 44.73
N ILE A 96 2.63 -46.76 43.89
CA ILE A 96 2.53 -46.65 42.45
C ILE A 96 1.28 -47.34 41.93
N HIS A 97 1.03 -48.58 42.42
CA HIS A 97 -0.13 -49.36 42.00
C HIS A 97 -1.45 -48.72 42.48
N ALA A 98 -1.43 -48.09 43.63
CA ALA A 98 -2.54 -47.32 44.16
C ALA A 98 -2.88 -46.12 43.21
N LEU A 99 -1.86 -45.35 42.77
CA LEU A 99 -2.04 -44.29 41.81
C LEU A 99 -2.55 -44.77 40.47
N GLU A 100 -2.01 -45.86 39.93
CA GLU A 100 -2.49 -46.47 38.66
C GLU A 100 -3.98 -46.87 38.76
N THR A 101 -4.38 -47.41 39.92
CA THR A 101 -5.77 -47.82 40.20
C THR A 101 -6.68 -46.59 40.23
N LEU A 102 -6.26 -45.49 40.88
CA LEU A 102 -7.01 -44.24 40.90
C LEU A 102 -7.15 -43.62 39.52
N VAL A 103 -6.08 -43.59 38.75
CA VAL A 103 -6.08 -43.11 37.35
C VAL A 103 -7.00 -43.96 36.48
N ALA A 104 -6.93 -45.28 36.58
CA ALA A 104 -7.76 -46.18 35.83
C ALA A 104 -9.26 -46.04 36.12
N GLY A 105 -9.59 -45.59 37.38
CA GLY A 105 -10.97 -45.35 37.80
C GLY A 105 -11.56 -44.01 37.39
N ILE A 106 -10.78 -43.08 36.81
CA ILE A 106 -11.29 -41.80 36.37
C ILE A 106 -12.30 -42.05 35.21
N PRO A 107 -13.58 -41.68 35.37
CA PRO A 107 -14.57 -41.93 34.33
C PRO A 107 -14.37 -40.98 33.13
N LEU A 108 -14.56 -41.50 31.92
CA LEU A 108 -14.66 -40.68 30.71
C LEU A 108 -16.12 -40.30 30.47
N ALA A 109 -16.37 -39.12 29.93
CA ALA A 109 -17.72 -38.71 29.53
C ALA A 109 -18.29 -39.68 28.47
N ALA A 110 -19.62 -39.88 28.49
CA ALA A 110 -20.29 -40.84 27.64
C ALA A 110 -20.25 -40.44 26.15
N ASP A 111 -20.02 -39.20 25.84
CA ASP A 111 -20.04 -38.66 24.47
C ASP A 111 -18.61 -38.68 23.87
N HIS A 112 -18.21 -39.82 23.36
CA HIS A 112 -16.84 -40.09 22.92
C HIS A 112 -16.61 -39.89 21.43
N GLU A 113 -17.67 -39.63 20.66
CA GLU A 113 -17.55 -39.72 19.20
C GLU A 113 -16.78 -38.54 18.58
N THR A 114 -16.87 -37.34 19.18
CA THR A 114 -16.22 -36.15 18.64
C THR A 114 -15.11 -35.57 19.51
N THR A 115 -15.26 -35.59 20.83
CA THR A 115 -14.24 -35.08 21.77
C THR A 115 -14.22 -35.92 23.03
N PRO A 116 -13.14 -36.70 23.30
CA PRO A 116 -13.02 -37.42 24.56
C PRO A 116 -12.79 -36.44 25.69
N LEU A 117 -13.80 -36.27 26.53
CA LEU A 117 -13.76 -35.45 27.74
C LEU A 117 -13.83 -36.35 28.95
N LEU A 118 -13.27 -35.87 30.09
CA LEU A 118 -13.55 -36.48 31.37
C LEU A 118 -15.00 -36.20 31.75
N ALA A 119 -15.62 -37.11 32.49
CA ALA A 119 -16.81 -36.75 33.23
C ALA A 119 -16.49 -35.59 34.21
N PRO A 120 -17.43 -34.66 34.48
CA PRO A 120 -17.16 -33.54 35.37
C PRO A 120 -16.53 -33.99 36.67
N GLY A 121 -15.27 -33.68 36.86
CA GLY A 121 -14.49 -34.06 38.02
C GLY A 121 -14.04 -32.84 38.83
N PRO A 122 -13.69 -33.01 40.11
CA PRO A 122 -13.26 -31.90 40.90
C PRO A 122 -11.85 -31.43 40.47
N ALA A 123 -11.71 -30.15 40.15
CA ALA A 123 -10.46 -29.54 39.74
C ALA A 123 -9.32 -29.76 40.76
N ARG A 124 -9.66 -29.89 42.07
CA ARG A 124 -8.69 -30.21 43.14
C ARG A 124 -8.09 -31.61 42.99
N LEU A 125 -8.90 -32.62 42.63
CA LEU A 125 -8.39 -33.97 42.34
C LEU A 125 -7.44 -33.94 41.15
N ALA A 126 -7.80 -33.23 40.08
CA ALA A 126 -6.97 -33.09 38.90
C ALA A 126 -5.57 -32.53 39.23
N VAL A 127 -5.51 -31.44 39.99
CA VAL A 127 -4.24 -30.82 40.38
C VAL A 127 -3.40 -31.76 41.27
N SER A 128 -4.02 -32.34 42.34
CA SER A 128 -3.30 -33.23 43.26
C SER A 128 -2.82 -34.52 42.58
N LEU A 129 -3.60 -35.05 41.64
CA LEU A 129 -3.22 -36.21 40.84
C LEU A 129 -2.05 -35.91 39.90
N LEU A 130 -2.04 -34.75 39.22
CA LEU A 130 -0.91 -34.32 38.39
C LEU A 130 0.36 -34.16 39.22
N GLU A 131 0.29 -33.56 40.41
CA GLU A 131 1.43 -33.41 41.30
C GLU A 131 1.97 -34.74 41.76
N ALA A 132 1.12 -35.72 42.06
CA ALA A 132 1.52 -37.06 42.48
C ALA A 132 2.20 -37.87 41.35
N ILE A 133 1.79 -37.63 40.09
CA ILE A 133 2.23 -38.40 38.92
C ILE A 133 3.46 -37.78 38.26
N ASP A 134 3.83 -36.55 38.56
CA ASP A 134 4.95 -35.83 37.91
C ASP A 134 6.30 -36.58 38.01
N GLU A 135 6.42 -37.54 38.92
CA GLU A 135 7.63 -38.35 39.10
C GLU A 135 7.49 -39.81 38.58
N MET A 136 6.34 -40.18 37.98
CA MET A 136 6.19 -41.54 37.41
C MET A 136 6.85 -41.57 36.00
N GLU A 137 7.91 -42.38 35.90
CA GLU A 137 8.68 -42.50 34.62
C GLU A 137 7.93 -43.29 33.52
N TYR A 138 7.00 -44.18 33.85
CA TYR A 138 6.31 -45.05 32.90
C TYR A 138 4.82 -45.13 33.20
N LEU A 139 4.03 -44.59 32.29
CA LEU A 139 2.58 -44.72 32.28
C LEU A 139 2.17 -45.60 31.11
N THR A 140 1.21 -46.51 31.34
CA THR A 140 0.57 -47.19 30.18
C THR A 140 -0.16 -46.18 29.31
N ALA A 141 -0.26 -46.43 28.00
CA ALA A 141 -0.92 -45.51 27.10
C ALA A 141 -2.35 -45.12 27.53
N PRO A 142 -3.22 -46.00 28.04
CA PRO A 142 -4.53 -45.63 28.57
C PRO A 142 -4.46 -44.69 29.80
N ASN A 143 -3.52 -44.93 30.69
CA ASN A 143 -3.34 -44.09 31.90
C ASN A 143 -2.76 -42.71 31.55
N ALA A 144 -1.78 -42.65 30.64
CA ALA A 144 -1.24 -41.39 30.14
C ALA A 144 -2.34 -40.52 29.49
N ARG A 145 -3.28 -41.12 28.72
CA ARG A 145 -4.44 -40.42 28.16
C ARG A 145 -5.36 -39.85 29.23
N ARG A 146 -5.72 -40.66 30.26
CA ARG A 146 -6.59 -40.18 31.33
C ARG A 146 -5.99 -39.01 32.10
N ILE A 147 -4.71 -39.10 32.40
CA ILE A 147 -3.99 -38.03 33.08
C ILE A 147 -3.89 -36.77 32.19
N ALA A 148 -3.67 -36.99 30.87
CA ALA A 148 -3.65 -35.88 29.93
C ALA A 148 -5.01 -35.13 29.86
N LEU A 149 -6.13 -35.87 29.96
CA LEU A 149 -7.47 -35.25 30.06
C LEU A 149 -7.62 -34.45 31.37
N VAL A 150 -7.11 -34.95 32.47
CA VAL A 150 -7.06 -34.22 33.76
C VAL A 150 -6.21 -32.95 33.64
N ALA A 151 -5.07 -33.04 32.94
CA ALA A 151 -4.22 -31.88 32.64
C ALA A 151 -4.91 -30.83 31.78
N LEU A 152 -5.70 -31.26 30.76
CA LEU A 152 -6.50 -30.37 29.95
C LEU A 152 -7.56 -29.63 30.76
N GLU A 153 -8.33 -30.31 31.61
CA GLU A 153 -9.34 -29.68 32.48
C GLU A 153 -8.70 -28.67 33.47
N SER A 154 -7.47 -28.93 33.90
CA SER A 154 -6.72 -28.00 34.77
C SER A 154 -6.03 -26.86 34.02
N GLY A 155 -6.19 -26.78 32.66
CA GLY A 155 -5.56 -25.75 31.85
C GLY A 155 -4.05 -25.94 31.59
N ARG A 156 -3.49 -27.10 31.95
CA ARG A 156 -2.05 -27.43 31.79
C ARG A 156 -1.77 -28.05 30.42
N LEU A 157 -2.01 -27.27 29.31
CA LEU A 157 -1.93 -27.75 27.91
C LEU A 157 -0.59 -28.40 27.58
N GLY A 158 0.55 -27.81 28.00
CA GLY A 158 1.89 -28.36 27.76
C GLY A 158 2.06 -29.76 28.34
N ARG A 159 1.64 -29.97 29.63
CA ARG A 159 1.73 -31.26 30.29
C ARG A 159 0.82 -32.32 29.64
N ALA A 160 -0.38 -31.93 29.27
CA ALA A 160 -1.30 -32.80 28.53
C ALA A 160 -0.68 -33.28 27.22
N ARG A 161 -0.07 -32.36 26.48
CA ARG A 161 0.63 -32.68 25.21
C ARG A 161 1.77 -33.68 25.43
N ASP A 162 2.63 -33.49 26.43
CA ASP A 162 3.75 -34.39 26.72
C ASP A 162 3.27 -35.80 27.01
N LEU A 163 2.25 -35.95 27.85
CA LEU A 163 1.65 -37.22 28.21
C LEU A 163 1.01 -37.94 27.01
N LEU A 164 0.35 -37.16 26.15
CA LEU A 164 -0.25 -37.71 24.92
C LEU A 164 0.81 -38.11 23.89
N LEU A 165 1.90 -37.37 23.76
CA LEU A 165 3.04 -37.78 22.93
C LEU A 165 3.69 -39.07 23.43
N GLN A 166 3.80 -39.23 24.74
CA GLN A 166 4.28 -40.50 25.36
C GLN A 166 3.30 -41.63 25.07
N SER A 167 1.98 -41.42 25.18
CA SER A 167 0.96 -42.39 24.80
C SER A 167 1.03 -42.76 23.33
N HIS A 168 1.17 -41.77 22.46
CA HIS A 168 1.29 -41.98 21.00
C HIS A 168 2.57 -42.73 20.63
N ALA A 169 3.70 -42.43 21.27
CA ALA A 169 4.96 -43.17 21.06
C ALA A 169 4.84 -44.62 21.43
N SER A 170 4.02 -44.96 22.44
CA SER A 170 3.77 -46.35 22.90
C SER A 170 2.80 -47.09 21.95
N VAL A 171 1.80 -46.40 21.42
CA VAL A 171 0.76 -46.94 20.50
C VAL A 171 0.46 -45.91 19.40
N PRO A 172 1.25 -45.91 18.31
CA PRO A 172 1.13 -44.88 17.28
C PRO A 172 -0.20 -44.85 16.50
N GLY A 173 -0.93 -45.97 16.44
CA GLY A 173 -2.20 -46.09 15.69
C GLY A 173 -3.45 -45.90 16.56
N ASP A 174 -3.33 -45.34 17.76
CA ASP A 174 -4.48 -45.16 18.65
C ASP A 174 -5.26 -43.89 18.33
N ASP A 175 -6.41 -44.02 17.65
CA ASP A 175 -7.25 -42.89 17.23
C ASP A 175 -7.72 -42.01 18.43
N ILE A 176 -7.93 -42.60 19.61
CA ILE A 176 -8.34 -41.85 20.79
C ILE A 176 -7.24 -40.87 21.22
N THR A 177 -5.99 -41.35 21.26
CA THR A 177 -4.84 -40.48 21.56
C THR A 177 -4.69 -39.37 20.54
N LEU A 178 -4.84 -39.68 19.23
CA LEU A 178 -4.77 -38.68 18.15
C LEU A 178 -5.88 -37.65 18.24
N ARG A 179 -7.11 -38.04 18.58
CA ARG A 179 -8.23 -37.09 18.83
C ARG A 179 -7.93 -36.12 19.94
N ILE A 180 -7.36 -36.63 21.06
CA ILE A 180 -7.05 -35.75 22.20
C ILE A 180 -5.89 -34.82 21.84
N LEU A 181 -4.89 -35.26 21.08
CA LEU A 181 -3.80 -34.43 20.55
C LEU A 181 -4.34 -33.34 19.62
N GLU A 182 -5.25 -33.67 18.71
CA GLU A 182 -5.93 -32.71 17.84
C GLU A 182 -6.68 -31.66 18.70
N HIS A 183 -7.45 -32.11 19.68
CA HIS A 183 -8.19 -31.20 20.57
C HIS A 183 -7.26 -30.31 21.37
N THR A 184 -6.12 -30.83 21.84
CA THR A 184 -5.09 -30.06 22.54
C THR A 184 -4.50 -28.98 21.62
N ALA A 185 -4.27 -29.29 20.35
CA ALA A 185 -3.81 -28.34 19.35
C ALA A 185 -4.85 -27.24 19.08
N ILE A 186 -6.15 -27.57 19.03
CA ILE A 186 -7.24 -26.59 18.94
C ILE A 186 -7.21 -25.63 20.12
N LEU A 187 -7.12 -26.15 21.36
CA LEU A 187 -7.08 -25.33 22.58
C LEU A 187 -5.85 -24.44 22.67
N SER A 188 -4.73 -24.86 22.10
CA SER A 188 -3.49 -24.06 22.06
C SER A 188 -3.44 -23.08 20.88
N GLY A 189 -4.38 -23.17 19.93
CA GLY A 189 -4.36 -22.38 18.70
C GLY A 189 -3.25 -22.76 17.70
N ASP A 190 -2.69 -23.96 17.83
CA ASP A 190 -1.61 -24.47 16.96
C ASP A 190 -2.19 -25.24 15.77
N GLU A 191 -2.40 -24.50 14.66
CA GLU A 191 -2.99 -25.07 13.43
C GLU A 191 -2.05 -26.09 12.76
N PHE A 192 -0.73 -25.94 12.89
CA PHE A 192 0.23 -26.89 12.32
C PHE A 192 0.21 -28.24 13.06
N GLU A 193 0.18 -28.22 14.38
CA GLU A 193 0.00 -29.43 15.18
C GLU A 193 -1.38 -30.08 14.91
N ARG A 194 -2.43 -29.27 14.79
CA ARG A 194 -3.77 -29.76 14.44
C ARG A 194 -3.77 -30.49 13.10
N ARG A 195 -3.14 -29.91 12.06
CA ARG A 195 -2.96 -30.55 10.75
C ARG A 195 -2.26 -31.88 10.89
N ARG A 196 -1.12 -31.93 11.58
CA ARG A 196 -0.34 -33.14 11.80
C ARG A 196 -1.18 -34.28 12.37
N TRP A 197 -2.05 -34.00 13.33
CA TRP A 197 -2.87 -35.01 13.97
C TRP A 197 -4.06 -35.42 13.11
N LEU A 198 -4.65 -34.50 12.36
CA LEU A 198 -5.66 -34.84 11.33
C LEU A 198 -5.11 -35.71 10.22
N ASP A 199 -3.91 -35.40 9.71
CA ASP A 199 -3.20 -36.24 8.73
C ASP A 199 -2.99 -37.68 9.26
N ALA A 200 -2.54 -37.78 10.50
CA ALA A 200 -2.35 -39.11 11.14
C ALA A 200 -3.66 -39.87 11.29
N ARG A 201 -4.77 -39.22 11.60
CA ARG A 201 -6.10 -39.82 11.69
C ARG A 201 -6.66 -40.23 10.32
N LEU A 202 -6.46 -39.37 9.30
CA LEU A 202 -6.84 -39.69 7.93
C LEU A 202 -6.03 -40.86 7.38
N ALA A 203 -4.77 -41.03 7.77
CA ALA A 203 -3.98 -42.20 7.40
C ALA A 203 -4.57 -43.52 7.96
N LEU A 204 -5.26 -43.48 9.12
CA LEU A 204 -5.97 -44.61 9.70
C LEU A 204 -7.35 -44.86 9.05
N SER A 205 -8.03 -43.77 8.65
CA SER A 205 -9.40 -43.81 8.11
C SER A 205 -9.53 -42.85 6.92
N PRO A 206 -8.99 -43.22 5.73
CA PRO A 206 -8.88 -42.31 4.59
C PRO A 206 -10.20 -41.84 3.98
N ASP A 207 -11.28 -42.58 4.22
CA ASP A 207 -12.61 -42.31 3.65
C ASP A 207 -13.63 -41.85 4.70
N ASN A 208 -13.15 -41.40 5.88
CA ASN A 208 -14.02 -40.88 6.91
C ASN A 208 -14.46 -39.43 6.54
N PRO A 209 -15.77 -39.18 6.31
CA PRO A 209 -16.24 -37.90 5.80
C PRO A 209 -16.03 -36.74 6.79
N ASP A 210 -16.11 -37.02 8.09
CA ASP A 210 -15.97 -35.95 9.10
C ASP A 210 -14.51 -35.53 9.23
N LEU A 211 -13.56 -36.45 9.09
CA LEU A 211 -12.14 -36.15 9.06
C LEU A 211 -11.75 -35.40 7.78
N LEU A 212 -12.26 -35.84 6.63
CA LEU A 212 -12.04 -35.13 5.35
C LEU A 212 -12.56 -33.72 5.41
N ARG A 213 -13.75 -33.48 5.97
CA ARG A 213 -14.29 -32.11 6.15
C ARG A 213 -13.44 -31.27 7.10
N ALA A 214 -13.10 -31.82 8.27
CA ALA A 214 -12.30 -31.11 9.25
C ALA A 214 -10.92 -30.73 8.68
N HIS A 215 -10.30 -31.62 7.92
CA HIS A 215 -9.01 -31.40 7.27
C HIS A 215 -9.12 -30.37 6.14
N ALA A 216 -10.12 -30.48 5.25
CA ALA A 216 -10.38 -29.51 4.19
C ALA A 216 -10.61 -28.09 4.74
N HIS A 217 -11.41 -27.95 5.80
CA HIS A 217 -11.63 -26.68 6.47
C HIS A 217 -10.34 -26.10 7.07
N LEU A 218 -9.54 -26.93 7.73
CA LEU A 218 -8.27 -26.48 8.31
C LEU A 218 -7.30 -26.01 7.22
N LEU A 219 -7.12 -26.82 6.16
CA LEU A 219 -6.27 -26.46 5.02
C LEU A 219 -6.76 -25.17 4.34
N ALA A 220 -8.07 -25.00 4.20
CA ALA A 220 -8.67 -23.81 3.63
C ALA A 220 -8.40 -22.55 4.47
N THR A 221 -8.39 -22.65 5.82
CA THR A 221 -8.05 -21.55 6.72
C THR A 221 -6.56 -21.21 6.67
N MET A 222 -5.71 -22.23 6.52
CA MET A 222 -4.26 -22.07 6.35
C MET A 222 -3.87 -21.55 4.95
N GLY A 223 -4.81 -21.47 4.02
CA GLY A 223 -4.53 -21.07 2.64
C GLY A 223 -3.86 -22.14 1.80
N ASP A 224 -3.88 -23.41 2.24
CA ASP A 224 -3.28 -24.53 1.53
C ASP A 224 -4.19 -25.00 0.38
N GLU A 225 -3.60 -25.05 -0.81
CA GLU A 225 -4.33 -25.47 -2.02
C GLU A 225 -4.78 -26.93 -1.99
N ASP A 226 -4.17 -27.78 -1.14
CA ASP A 226 -4.51 -29.18 -1.03
C ASP A 226 -5.91 -29.45 -0.44
N ALA A 227 -6.53 -28.44 0.17
CA ALA A 227 -7.89 -28.50 0.70
C ALA A 227 -8.93 -29.03 -0.32
N HIS A 228 -8.74 -28.74 -1.61
CA HIS A 228 -9.67 -29.20 -2.65
C HIS A 228 -9.66 -30.73 -2.82
N LYS A 229 -8.55 -31.42 -2.51
CA LYS A 229 -8.41 -32.89 -2.68
C LYS A 229 -9.36 -33.64 -1.78
N ASP A 230 -9.56 -33.17 -0.55
CA ASP A 230 -10.45 -33.82 0.41
C ASP A 230 -11.90 -33.68 -0.02
N ILE A 231 -12.29 -32.50 -0.51
CA ILE A 231 -13.66 -32.27 -1.03
C ILE A 231 -13.90 -33.12 -2.28
N MET A 232 -12.94 -33.19 -3.20
CA MET A 232 -13.04 -34.10 -4.37
C MET A 232 -13.13 -35.56 -3.95
N ARG A 233 -12.49 -35.94 -2.84
CA ARG A 233 -12.63 -37.29 -2.29
C ARG A 233 -14.02 -37.55 -1.75
N LEU A 234 -14.62 -36.59 -1.03
CA LEU A 234 -16.02 -36.67 -0.55
C LEU A 234 -17.00 -36.80 -1.73
N GLU A 235 -16.80 -36.00 -2.79
CA GLU A 235 -17.61 -36.06 -4.01
C GLU A 235 -17.50 -37.45 -4.68
N ALA A 236 -16.28 -37.98 -4.82
CA ALA A 236 -16.03 -39.30 -5.40
C ALA A 236 -16.68 -40.44 -4.59
N LEU A 237 -16.87 -40.26 -3.29
CA LEU A 237 -17.59 -41.18 -2.40
C LEU A 237 -19.11 -40.97 -2.39
N GLY A 238 -19.61 -39.88 -2.99
CA GLY A 238 -21.01 -39.49 -2.95
C GLY A 238 -21.47 -39.05 -1.55
N LEU A 239 -20.56 -38.52 -0.74
CA LEU A 239 -20.78 -38.10 0.65
C LEU A 239 -20.64 -36.58 0.83
N ASP A 240 -20.45 -35.84 -0.26
CA ASP A 240 -20.36 -34.39 -0.26
C ASP A 240 -21.73 -33.75 0.04
N THR A 241 -21.70 -32.62 0.69
CA THR A 241 -22.85 -31.82 1.07
C THR A 241 -22.85 -30.46 0.34
N PRO A 242 -23.97 -29.72 0.32
CA PRO A 242 -23.96 -28.34 -0.19
C PRO A 242 -22.88 -27.44 0.46
N ALA A 243 -22.59 -27.66 1.75
CA ALA A 243 -21.54 -26.94 2.45
C ALA A 243 -20.14 -27.28 1.91
N ASP A 244 -19.87 -28.54 1.57
CA ASP A 244 -18.61 -28.96 1.00
C ASP A 244 -18.39 -28.34 -0.40
N ARG A 245 -19.46 -28.30 -1.22
CA ARG A 245 -19.44 -27.63 -2.54
C ARG A 245 -19.24 -26.12 -2.42
N SER A 246 -19.84 -25.50 -1.42
CA SER A 246 -19.61 -24.05 -1.13
C SER A 246 -18.14 -23.81 -0.77
N LEU A 247 -17.54 -24.68 0.05
CA LEU A 247 -16.14 -24.58 0.39
C LEU A 247 -15.25 -24.77 -0.86
N LEU A 248 -15.56 -25.76 -1.70
CA LEU A 248 -14.88 -25.98 -2.98
C LEU A 248 -14.98 -24.78 -3.91
N SER A 249 -16.14 -24.15 -4.00
CA SER A 249 -16.34 -22.90 -4.75
C SER A 249 -15.40 -21.80 -4.26
N GLY A 250 -15.33 -21.58 -2.94
CA GLY A 250 -14.42 -20.57 -2.36
C GLY A 250 -12.94 -20.86 -2.62
N LEU A 251 -12.53 -22.14 -2.61
CA LEU A 251 -11.17 -22.55 -2.95
C LEU A 251 -10.85 -22.28 -4.43
N ARG A 252 -11.75 -22.64 -5.34
CA ARG A 252 -11.62 -22.40 -6.79
C ARG A 252 -11.60 -20.91 -7.13
N GLN A 253 -12.39 -20.11 -6.41
CA GLN A 253 -12.38 -18.66 -6.57
C GLN A 253 -11.02 -18.05 -6.20
N ARG A 254 -10.41 -18.49 -5.09
CA ARG A 254 -9.07 -18.05 -4.68
C ARG A 254 -7.99 -18.49 -5.67
N ALA A 255 -8.12 -19.67 -6.26
CA ALA A 255 -7.24 -20.17 -7.32
C ALA A 255 -7.46 -19.49 -8.69
N GLY A 256 -8.41 -18.55 -8.80
CA GLY A 256 -8.74 -17.87 -10.05
C GLY A 256 -9.62 -18.65 -11.01
N ALA A 257 -10.02 -19.88 -10.68
CA ALA A 257 -10.87 -20.76 -11.49
C ALA A 257 -12.37 -20.39 -11.33
N ARG A 258 -12.73 -19.17 -11.73
CA ARG A 258 -14.05 -18.57 -11.48
C ARG A 258 -15.22 -19.33 -12.07
N SER A 259 -15.06 -19.89 -13.29
CA SER A 259 -16.12 -20.66 -13.94
C SER A 259 -16.43 -21.97 -13.18
N GLU A 260 -15.40 -22.67 -12.74
CA GLU A 260 -15.55 -23.89 -11.95
C GLU A 260 -16.10 -23.59 -10.53
N ALA A 261 -15.73 -22.43 -9.98
CA ALA A 261 -16.29 -21.94 -8.71
C ALA A 261 -17.80 -21.68 -8.84
N LEU A 262 -18.23 -21.10 -9.97
CA LEU A 262 -19.65 -20.88 -10.26
C LEU A 262 -20.44 -22.19 -10.36
N GLU A 263 -19.92 -23.18 -11.08
CA GLU A 263 -20.55 -24.51 -11.19
C GLU A 263 -20.74 -25.19 -9.82
N ALA A 264 -19.71 -25.10 -8.96
CA ALA A 264 -19.77 -25.70 -7.64
C ALA A 264 -20.83 -25.03 -6.75
N ILE A 265 -20.91 -23.68 -6.76
CA ILE A 265 -21.88 -22.95 -5.92
C ILE A 265 -23.31 -23.11 -6.45
N GLU A 266 -23.50 -23.17 -7.77
CA GLU A 266 -24.81 -23.44 -8.37
C GLU A 266 -25.31 -24.84 -8.01
N SER A 267 -24.44 -25.84 -8.07
CA SER A 267 -24.78 -27.20 -7.62
C SER A 267 -25.16 -27.25 -6.12
N ALA A 268 -24.52 -26.46 -5.27
CA ALA A 268 -24.87 -26.34 -3.86
C ALA A 268 -26.25 -25.70 -3.67
N LEU A 269 -26.55 -24.63 -4.42
CA LEU A 269 -27.82 -23.90 -4.37
C LEU A 269 -29.00 -24.67 -4.98
N ASP A 270 -28.77 -25.56 -5.97
CA ASP A 270 -29.78 -26.43 -6.55
C ASP A 270 -30.30 -27.45 -5.50
N GLU A 271 -29.43 -27.88 -4.60
CA GLU A 271 -29.80 -28.80 -3.52
C GLU A 271 -30.39 -28.07 -2.30
N ASP A 272 -29.78 -26.96 -1.90
CA ASP A 272 -30.25 -26.15 -0.77
C ASP A 272 -30.30 -24.65 -1.10
N PRO A 273 -31.40 -24.14 -1.65
CA PRO A 273 -31.58 -22.74 -2.01
C PRO A 273 -31.79 -21.81 -0.81
N SER A 274 -31.88 -22.34 0.42
CA SER A 274 -32.09 -21.53 1.63
C SER A 274 -30.79 -20.91 2.19
N ARG A 275 -29.63 -21.27 1.65
CA ARG A 275 -28.32 -20.83 2.12
C ARG A 275 -28.00 -19.43 1.61
N SER A 276 -28.25 -18.41 2.43
CA SER A 276 -28.00 -17.00 2.05
C SER A 276 -26.54 -16.72 1.72
N ALA A 277 -25.59 -17.35 2.43
CA ALA A 277 -24.15 -17.21 2.17
C ALA A 277 -23.76 -17.67 0.76
N ASP A 278 -24.37 -18.75 0.25
CA ASP A 278 -24.07 -19.30 -1.07
C ASP A 278 -24.62 -18.38 -2.18
N TRP A 279 -25.79 -17.77 -1.98
CA TRP A 279 -26.29 -16.72 -2.87
C TRP A 279 -25.36 -15.50 -2.91
N CYS A 280 -24.79 -15.11 -1.76
CA CYS A 280 -23.81 -14.02 -1.70
C CYS A 280 -22.54 -14.40 -2.48
N ALA A 281 -21.98 -15.59 -2.24
CA ALA A 281 -20.80 -16.08 -2.94
C ALA A 281 -21.04 -16.18 -4.46
N ARG A 282 -22.21 -16.69 -4.89
CA ARG A 282 -22.59 -16.70 -6.31
C ARG A 282 -22.60 -15.29 -6.90
N GLY A 283 -23.15 -14.32 -6.16
CA GLY A 283 -23.18 -12.91 -6.57
C GLY A 283 -21.78 -12.33 -6.75
N GLU A 284 -20.87 -12.65 -5.85
CA GLU A 284 -19.46 -12.21 -5.91
C GLU A 284 -18.73 -12.81 -7.13
N ILE A 285 -18.88 -14.10 -7.37
CA ILE A 285 -18.28 -14.78 -8.52
C ILE A 285 -18.80 -14.20 -9.84
N LEU A 286 -20.13 -13.99 -9.95
CA LEU A 286 -20.75 -13.44 -11.15
C LEU A 286 -20.33 -11.99 -11.39
N TYR A 287 -20.17 -11.18 -10.34
CA TYR A 287 -19.62 -9.85 -10.45
C TYR A 287 -18.17 -9.87 -10.99
N ALA A 288 -17.34 -10.78 -10.46
CA ALA A 288 -15.97 -10.97 -10.94
C ALA A 288 -15.87 -11.52 -12.38
N LEU A 289 -16.94 -12.12 -12.90
CA LEU A 289 -17.10 -12.56 -14.29
C LEU A 289 -17.75 -11.50 -15.20
N ASP A 290 -18.01 -10.29 -14.68
CA ASP A 290 -18.71 -9.17 -15.34
C ASP A 290 -20.19 -9.47 -15.71
N GLU A 291 -20.78 -10.52 -15.13
CA GLU A 291 -22.19 -10.88 -15.31
C GLU A 291 -23.10 -10.10 -14.35
N LYS A 292 -23.06 -8.75 -14.44
CA LYS A 292 -23.70 -7.80 -13.49
C LYS A 292 -25.18 -8.06 -13.21
N GLY A 293 -25.95 -8.46 -14.23
CA GLY A 293 -27.39 -8.73 -14.10
C GLY A 293 -27.65 -9.93 -13.18
N LYS A 294 -26.99 -11.05 -13.43
CA LYS A 294 -27.12 -12.26 -12.61
C LYS A 294 -26.52 -12.09 -11.21
N ALA A 295 -25.43 -11.30 -11.10
CA ALA A 295 -24.86 -10.94 -9.81
C ALA A 295 -25.90 -10.22 -8.93
N LEU A 296 -26.60 -9.23 -9.51
CA LEU A 296 -27.64 -8.49 -8.80
C LEU A 296 -28.80 -9.40 -8.35
N GLU A 297 -29.29 -10.30 -9.23
CA GLU A 297 -30.32 -11.28 -8.88
C GLU A 297 -29.89 -12.16 -7.69
N SER A 298 -28.62 -12.61 -7.69
CA SER A 298 -28.08 -13.45 -6.63
C SER A 298 -27.98 -12.71 -5.29
N VAL A 299 -27.46 -11.46 -5.29
CA VAL A 299 -27.37 -10.68 -4.04
C VAL A 299 -28.75 -10.24 -3.54
N ASP A 300 -29.71 -9.98 -4.43
CA ASP A 300 -31.09 -9.69 -4.03
C ASP A 300 -31.73 -10.92 -3.36
N LYS A 301 -31.49 -12.15 -3.85
CA LYS A 301 -31.89 -13.40 -3.19
C LYS A 301 -31.22 -13.59 -1.83
N CYS A 302 -29.91 -13.32 -1.74
CA CYS A 302 -29.21 -13.33 -0.46
C CYS A 302 -29.88 -12.38 0.55
N LEU A 303 -30.19 -11.14 0.14
CA LEU A 303 -30.80 -10.12 0.99
C LEU A 303 -32.30 -10.39 1.34
N GLU A 304 -33.00 -11.15 0.52
CA GLU A 304 -34.35 -11.69 0.87
C GLU A 304 -34.25 -12.67 2.04
N LEU A 305 -33.22 -13.52 2.08
CA LEU A 305 -32.96 -14.52 3.11
C LEU A 305 -32.32 -13.92 4.36
N ASP A 306 -31.32 -13.06 4.16
CA ASP A 306 -30.56 -12.41 5.23
C ASP A 306 -30.27 -10.93 4.90
N ARG A 307 -31.09 -10.05 5.46
CA ARG A 307 -30.96 -8.59 5.30
C ARG A 307 -29.73 -7.99 6.01
N GLN A 308 -29.11 -8.74 6.92
CA GLN A 308 -27.94 -8.29 7.67
C GLN A 308 -26.62 -8.70 6.97
N ASN A 309 -26.68 -9.30 5.81
CA ASN A 309 -25.49 -9.65 5.05
C ASN A 309 -24.84 -8.40 4.43
N GLY A 310 -23.83 -7.88 5.12
CA GLY A 310 -23.12 -6.67 4.70
C GLY A 310 -22.37 -6.84 3.38
N THR A 311 -21.82 -8.03 3.11
CA THR A 311 -21.11 -8.34 1.85
C THR A 311 -22.06 -8.28 0.66
N ALA A 312 -23.28 -8.82 0.81
CA ALA A 312 -24.28 -8.74 -0.26
C ALA A 312 -24.69 -7.29 -0.55
N TRP A 313 -24.84 -6.45 0.48
CA TRP A 313 -25.05 -5.01 0.30
C TRP A 313 -23.87 -4.33 -0.40
N ALA A 314 -22.62 -4.72 -0.09
CA ALA A 314 -21.43 -4.18 -0.73
C ALA A 314 -21.37 -4.52 -2.22
N ILE A 315 -21.59 -5.79 -2.59
CA ILE A 315 -21.65 -6.22 -3.99
C ILE A 315 -22.78 -5.50 -4.74
N ARG A 316 -23.95 -5.40 -4.10
CA ARG A 316 -25.10 -4.68 -4.66
C ARG A 316 -24.77 -3.23 -4.96
N ALA A 317 -24.08 -2.55 -4.05
CA ALA A 317 -23.65 -1.17 -4.23
C ALA A 317 -22.66 -1.04 -5.41
N LYS A 318 -21.67 -1.93 -5.51
CA LYS A 318 -20.70 -1.96 -6.62
C LYS A 318 -21.41 -2.17 -7.98
N VAL A 319 -22.24 -3.19 -8.10
CA VAL A 319 -22.97 -3.49 -9.35
C VAL A 319 -23.85 -2.32 -9.79
N LEU A 320 -24.57 -1.71 -8.84
CA LEU A 320 -25.47 -0.59 -9.13
C LEU A 320 -24.74 0.70 -9.47
N SER A 321 -23.56 0.94 -8.89
CA SER A 321 -22.75 2.13 -9.19
C SER A 321 -22.23 2.14 -10.63
N GLU A 322 -21.96 0.97 -11.18
CA GLU A 322 -21.53 0.78 -12.57
C GLU A 322 -22.70 0.77 -13.58
N SER A 323 -23.95 0.76 -13.07
CA SER A 323 -25.16 0.73 -13.91
C SER A 323 -25.68 2.14 -14.13
N HIS A 324 -25.82 2.58 -15.39
CA HIS A 324 -26.29 3.92 -15.75
C HIS A 324 -27.67 4.22 -15.10
N GLY A 325 -27.75 5.38 -14.44
CA GLY A 325 -29.01 5.89 -13.88
C GLY A 325 -29.43 5.26 -12.53
N ARG A 326 -28.64 4.37 -11.92
CA ARG A 326 -28.98 3.70 -10.64
C ARG A 326 -28.20 4.20 -9.43
N SER A 327 -27.52 5.35 -9.54
CA SER A 327 -26.67 5.91 -8.47
C SER A 327 -27.38 6.09 -7.13
N SER A 328 -28.69 6.45 -7.13
CA SER A 328 -29.48 6.57 -5.89
C SER A 328 -29.70 5.23 -5.18
N GLU A 329 -29.89 4.14 -5.92
CA GLU A 329 -30.01 2.79 -5.35
C GLU A 329 -28.65 2.29 -4.86
N ALA A 330 -27.57 2.55 -5.63
CA ALA A 330 -26.20 2.26 -5.25
C ALA A 330 -25.83 2.93 -3.92
N LEU A 331 -26.17 4.23 -3.76
CA LEU A 331 -25.92 4.97 -2.53
C LEU A 331 -26.64 4.35 -1.33
N LYS A 332 -27.92 3.95 -1.48
CA LYS A 332 -28.66 3.28 -0.40
C LYS A 332 -27.99 1.96 0.00
N ALA A 333 -27.57 1.17 -0.99
CA ALA A 333 -26.88 -0.10 -0.73
C ALA A 333 -25.52 0.14 -0.04
N ALA A 334 -24.75 1.13 -0.48
CA ALA A 334 -23.46 1.50 0.13
C ALA A 334 -23.63 1.98 1.58
N ILE A 335 -24.70 2.76 1.88
CA ILE A 335 -25.02 3.18 3.26
C ILE A 335 -25.26 1.97 4.15
N HIS A 336 -26.07 0.99 3.70
CA HIS A 336 -26.35 -0.23 4.46
C HIS A 336 -25.10 -1.07 4.68
N ALA A 337 -24.29 -1.28 3.65
CA ALA A 337 -23.07 -2.06 3.75
C ALA A 337 -22.05 -1.44 4.72
N VAL A 338 -21.82 -0.12 4.64
CA VAL A 338 -20.93 0.60 5.58
C VAL A 338 -21.48 0.56 7.01
N ALA A 339 -22.80 0.62 7.19
CA ALA A 339 -23.42 0.50 8.52
C ALA A 339 -23.22 -0.88 9.15
N LEU A 340 -23.08 -1.91 8.32
CA LEU A 340 -22.80 -3.29 8.71
C LEU A 340 -21.30 -3.62 8.74
N ASP A 341 -20.45 -2.61 8.56
CA ASP A 341 -18.98 -2.74 8.57
C ASP A 341 -18.43 -3.68 7.46
N ALA A 342 -19.09 -3.71 6.33
CA ALA A 342 -18.71 -4.55 5.19
C ALA A 342 -18.03 -3.74 4.09
N GLY A 343 -17.19 -4.40 3.30
CA GLY A 343 -16.59 -3.83 2.09
C GLY A 343 -15.38 -2.90 2.29
N GLY A 344 -14.92 -2.72 3.52
CA GLY A 344 -13.68 -2.02 3.84
C GLY A 344 -13.56 -0.61 3.26
N THR A 345 -12.33 -0.19 3.00
CA THR A 345 -11.97 1.14 2.46
C THR A 345 -12.64 1.43 1.13
N GLU A 346 -12.67 0.47 0.20
CA GLU A 346 -13.27 0.67 -1.13
C GLU A 346 -14.73 1.12 -1.06
N LEU A 347 -15.51 0.51 -0.16
CA LEU A 347 -16.93 0.84 -0.05
C LEU A 347 -17.16 2.19 0.63
N VAL A 348 -16.32 2.56 1.58
CA VAL A 348 -16.34 3.90 2.19
C VAL A 348 -16.07 4.96 1.12
N MET A 349 -15.08 4.71 0.25
CA MET A 349 -14.76 5.61 -0.86
C MET A 349 -15.88 5.64 -1.90
N LEU A 350 -16.45 4.49 -2.30
CA LEU A 350 -17.58 4.42 -3.21
C LEU A 350 -18.79 5.20 -2.68
N LYS A 351 -19.11 5.05 -1.39
CA LYS A 351 -20.19 5.83 -0.75
C LYS A 351 -19.92 7.32 -0.83
N SER A 352 -18.68 7.73 -0.59
CA SER A 352 -18.26 9.13 -0.69
C SER A 352 -18.40 9.66 -2.12
N ASP A 353 -17.99 8.88 -3.13
CA ASP A 353 -18.14 9.23 -4.55
C ASP A 353 -19.61 9.43 -4.95
N LEU A 354 -20.47 8.52 -4.52
CA LEU A 354 -21.90 8.58 -4.79
C LEU A 354 -22.59 9.78 -4.11
N LEU A 355 -22.14 10.16 -2.91
CA LEU A 355 -22.62 11.36 -2.23
C LEU A 355 -22.18 12.63 -2.96
N GLU A 356 -20.94 12.70 -3.42
CA GLU A 356 -20.44 13.84 -4.22
C GLU A 356 -21.17 13.95 -5.55
N ALA A 357 -21.36 12.83 -6.26
CA ALA A 357 -22.11 12.79 -7.51
C ALA A 357 -23.59 13.24 -7.34
N SER A 358 -24.16 13.09 -6.13
CA SER A 358 -25.49 13.61 -5.79
C SER A 358 -25.48 15.07 -5.31
N GLY A 359 -24.32 15.74 -5.27
CA GLY A 359 -24.16 17.11 -4.78
C GLY A 359 -24.13 17.24 -3.24
N GLU A 360 -24.01 16.12 -2.52
CA GLU A 360 -24.05 16.08 -1.05
C GLU A 360 -22.62 16.07 -0.44
N GLN A 361 -21.77 17.03 -0.83
CA GLN A 361 -20.36 17.10 -0.42
C GLN A 361 -20.16 17.05 1.11
N VAL A 362 -20.99 17.80 1.86
CA VAL A 362 -20.88 17.84 3.33
C VAL A 362 -21.12 16.47 3.95
N LYS A 363 -22.10 15.70 3.43
CA LYS A 363 -22.36 14.35 3.93
C LYS A 363 -21.27 13.36 3.52
N SER A 364 -20.63 13.57 2.37
CA SER A 364 -19.44 12.83 1.95
C SER A 364 -18.31 13.01 2.96
N ASP A 365 -17.98 14.26 3.28
CA ASP A 365 -16.92 14.61 4.23
C ASP A 365 -17.20 14.04 5.63
N GLU A 366 -18.43 14.20 6.14
CA GLU A 366 -18.84 13.61 7.42
C GLU A 366 -18.76 12.08 7.45
N ALA A 367 -19.05 11.41 6.33
CA ALA A 367 -18.99 9.95 6.25
C ALA A 367 -17.52 9.47 6.29
N LEU A 368 -16.60 10.18 5.60
CA LEU A 368 -15.17 9.88 5.63
C LEU A 368 -14.59 10.11 7.02
N GLU A 369 -14.89 11.23 7.67
CA GLU A 369 -14.44 11.54 9.02
C GLU A 369 -14.91 10.51 10.05
N LYS A 370 -16.20 10.13 10.01
CA LYS A 370 -16.75 9.06 10.88
C LYS A 370 -16.04 7.72 10.66
N SER A 371 -15.75 7.37 9.41
CA SER A 371 -15.05 6.14 9.09
C SER A 371 -13.59 6.18 9.58
N LEU A 372 -12.93 7.33 9.47
CA LEU A 372 -11.57 7.54 9.97
C LEU A 372 -11.49 7.42 11.49
N VAL A 373 -12.50 7.95 12.21
CA VAL A 373 -12.58 7.81 13.68
C VAL A 373 -12.82 6.36 14.09
N LYS A 374 -13.70 5.65 13.37
CA LYS A 374 -14.05 4.24 13.67
C LYS A 374 -12.85 3.30 13.39
N HIS A 375 -12.11 3.56 12.33
CA HIS A 375 -10.98 2.75 11.87
C HIS A 375 -9.67 3.56 11.94
N ALA A 376 -9.39 4.15 13.10
CA ALA A 376 -8.27 5.09 13.29
C ALA A 376 -6.90 4.49 12.96
N THR A 377 -6.73 3.18 13.09
CA THR A 377 -5.50 2.43 12.80
C THR A 377 -5.44 1.84 11.39
N ASP A 378 -6.46 2.06 10.56
CA ASP A 378 -6.44 1.62 9.16
C ASP A 378 -5.63 2.61 8.32
N GLY A 379 -4.37 2.25 8.05
CA GLY A 379 -3.44 3.05 7.26
C GLY A 379 -3.88 3.20 5.80
N HIS A 380 -4.49 2.18 5.21
CA HIS A 380 -4.99 2.21 3.84
C HIS A 380 -6.17 3.18 3.68
N LEU A 381 -7.17 3.11 4.58
CA LEU A 381 -8.30 4.05 4.58
C LEU A 381 -7.81 5.49 4.75
N ARG A 382 -6.88 5.71 5.69
CA ARG A 382 -6.28 7.02 5.95
C ARG A 382 -5.56 7.58 4.71
N ALA A 383 -4.76 6.75 4.03
CA ALA A 383 -4.08 7.11 2.79
C ALA A 383 -5.08 7.43 1.67
N ALA A 384 -6.14 6.63 1.52
CA ALA A 384 -7.18 6.84 0.52
C ALA A 384 -7.89 8.18 0.71
N ILE A 385 -8.27 8.51 1.96
CA ILE A 385 -8.92 9.79 2.28
C ILE A 385 -7.95 10.97 2.05
N ALA A 386 -6.71 10.87 2.50
CA ALA A 386 -5.70 11.92 2.28
C ALA A 386 -5.42 12.13 0.78
N SER A 387 -5.31 11.04 0.01
CA SER A 387 -5.16 11.11 -1.45
C SER A 387 -6.34 11.81 -2.13
N ARG A 388 -7.57 11.53 -1.67
CA ARG A 388 -8.78 12.21 -2.15
C ARG A 388 -8.77 13.69 -1.84
N ARG A 389 -8.41 14.11 -0.61
CA ARG A 389 -8.27 15.52 -0.24
C ARG A 389 -7.23 16.23 -1.11
N LEU A 390 -6.11 15.53 -1.39
CA LEU A 390 -5.09 16.05 -2.30
C LEU A 390 -5.64 16.28 -3.72
N LEU A 391 -6.39 15.33 -4.27
CA LEU A 391 -7.01 15.47 -5.60
C LEU A 391 -8.05 16.59 -5.66
N GLN A 392 -8.76 16.84 -4.56
CA GLN A 392 -9.70 17.96 -4.42
C GLN A 392 -9.01 19.32 -4.19
N GLY A 393 -7.69 19.36 -4.12
CA GLY A 393 -6.92 20.57 -3.82
C GLY A 393 -6.94 20.99 -2.33
N ARG A 394 -7.52 20.18 -1.44
CA ARG A 394 -7.64 20.40 0.01
C ARG A 394 -6.35 19.95 0.72
N HIS A 395 -5.25 20.59 0.40
CA HIS A 395 -3.91 20.15 0.82
C HIS A 395 -3.69 20.19 2.34
N THR A 396 -4.22 21.22 3.02
CA THR A 396 -4.10 21.33 4.49
C THR A 396 -4.77 20.16 5.19
N GLU A 397 -5.96 19.79 4.78
CA GLU A 397 -6.68 18.67 5.34
C GLU A 397 -6.00 17.33 5.05
N ALA A 398 -5.42 17.17 3.85
CA ALA A 398 -4.63 15.99 3.54
C ALA A 398 -3.41 15.86 4.47
N TRP A 399 -2.70 16.95 4.75
CA TRP A 399 -1.61 16.97 5.73
C TRP A 399 -2.09 16.70 7.15
N ASP A 400 -3.23 17.24 7.57
CA ASP A 400 -3.79 17.00 8.90
C ASP A 400 -4.10 15.51 9.11
N ILE A 401 -4.62 14.84 8.07
CA ILE A 401 -4.90 13.40 8.10
C ILE A 401 -3.59 12.61 8.23
N LEU A 402 -2.56 12.93 7.49
CA LEU A 402 -1.25 12.26 7.57
C LEU A 402 -0.58 12.50 8.94
N ASN A 403 -0.51 13.74 9.39
CA ASN A 403 0.11 14.12 10.65
C ASN A 403 -0.62 13.58 11.88
N SER A 404 -1.94 13.33 11.78
CA SER A 404 -2.74 12.72 12.84
C SER A 404 -2.70 11.19 12.85
N THR A 405 -1.81 10.57 12.07
CA THR A 405 -1.65 9.13 12.04
C THR A 405 -1.14 8.64 13.40
N PRO A 406 -1.82 7.67 14.07
CA PRO A 406 -1.39 7.13 15.33
C PRO A 406 0.00 6.48 15.25
N GLU A 407 0.79 6.57 16.32
CA GLU A 407 2.08 5.89 16.40
C GLU A 407 1.92 4.37 16.16
N GLY A 408 2.80 3.82 15.33
CA GLY A 408 2.81 2.38 14.99
C GLY A 408 1.89 1.99 13.82
N VAL A 409 1.13 2.91 13.25
CA VAL A 409 0.40 2.67 12.00
C VAL A 409 1.33 2.92 10.83
N THR A 410 1.76 1.84 10.18
CA THR A 410 2.61 1.88 8.98
C THR A 410 1.86 1.25 7.81
N HIS A 411 1.75 1.97 6.71
CA HIS A 411 1.18 1.46 5.46
C HIS A 411 1.90 2.13 4.29
N PRO A 412 2.29 1.41 3.22
CA PRO A 412 3.04 1.99 2.11
C PRO A 412 2.29 3.15 1.45
N ASP A 413 0.97 3.07 1.32
CA ASP A 413 0.16 4.11 0.70
C ASP A 413 0.21 5.45 1.45
N LEU A 414 0.42 5.47 2.78
CA LEU A 414 0.60 6.71 3.53
C LEU A 414 1.82 7.48 3.02
N HIS A 415 2.95 6.79 2.88
CA HIS A 415 4.18 7.38 2.36
C HIS A 415 4.08 7.75 0.88
N VAL A 416 3.31 6.99 0.09
CA VAL A 416 3.00 7.37 -1.31
C VAL A 416 2.23 8.69 -1.37
N VAL A 417 1.23 8.88 -0.50
CA VAL A 417 0.45 10.14 -0.46
C VAL A 417 1.32 11.28 0.05
N GLU A 418 2.14 11.05 1.06
CA GLU A 418 3.11 12.03 1.58
C GLU A 418 4.07 12.50 0.47
N GLY A 419 4.66 11.57 -0.27
CA GLY A 419 5.50 11.89 -1.42
C GLY A 419 4.77 12.69 -2.50
N ARG A 420 3.51 12.38 -2.77
CA ARG A 420 2.65 13.17 -3.68
C ARG A 420 2.36 14.56 -3.14
N MET A 421 2.20 14.71 -1.83
CA MET A 421 1.98 16.01 -1.17
C MET A 421 3.22 16.91 -1.31
N HIS A 422 4.41 16.36 -1.07
CA HIS A 422 5.67 17.06 -1.28
C HIS A 422 5.85 17.47 -2.75
N LEU A 423 5.56 16.57 -3.71
CA LEU A 423 5.56 16.89 -5.13
C LEU A 423 4.58 18.01 -5.49
N ALA A 424 3.35 17.96 -4.98
CA ALA A 424 2.35 19.00 -5.22
C ALA A 424 2.77 20.36 -4.61
N SER A 425 3.50 20.34 -3.51
CA SER A 425 4.06 21.53 -2.88
C SER A 425 5.23 22.09 -3.70
N ALA A 426 6.12 21.23 -4.19
CA ALA A 426 7.21 21.61 -5.09
C ALA A 426 6.68 22.19 -6.42
N ASP A 427 5.66 21.55 -7.00
CA ASP A 427 5.01 22.07 -8.22
C ASP A 427 4.41 23.46 -7.99
N ARG A 428 3.75 23.72 -6.85
CA ARG A 428 3.18 25.04 -6.52
C ARG A 428 4.25 26.10 -6.34
N LEU A 429 5.35 25.78 -5.67
CA LEU A 429 6.47 26.72 -5.48
C LEU A 429 7.18 27.00 -6.81
N ARG A 430 7.43 25.98 -7.62
CA ARG A 430 8.02 26.13 -8.95
C ARG A 430 7.19 27.06 -9.85
N ASP A 431 5.87 26.90 -9.80
CA ASP A 431 4.97 27.73 -10.57
C ASP A 431 4.91 29.17 -10.04
N GLY A 432 5.34 29.39 -8.77
CA GLY A 432 5.36 30.70 -8.13
C GLY A 432 6.65 31.49 -8.28
N THR A 433 7.82 30.84 -8.29
CA THR A 433 9.13 31.52 -8.25
C THR A 433 9.99 31.23 -9.48
N GLY A 434 9.63 30.25 -10.32
CA GLY A 434 10.51 29.73 -11.37
C GLY A 434 11.62 28.82 -10.85
N ASP A 435 11.88 28.83 -9.54
CA ASP A 435 12.88 27.98 -8.90
C ASP A 435 12.21 26.73 -8.33
N THR A 436 12.80 25.58 -8.58
CA THR A 436 12.35 24.32 -7.98
C THR A 436 12.97 24.22 -6.59
N ASP A 437 12.16 24.18 -5.55
CA ASP A 437 12.65 23.85 -4.22
C ASP A 437 13.10 22.39 -4.19
N GLN A 438 14.42 22.21 -4.25
CA GLN A 438 15.04 20.90 -4.26
C GLN A 438 14.80 20.14 -2.95
N SER A 439 14.58 20.84 -1.81
CA SER A 439 14.32 20.17 -0.53
C SER A 439 13.01 19.41 -0.58
N LEU A 440 11.93 19.97 -1.11
CA LEU A 440 10.65 19.30 -1.26
C LEU A 440 10.71 18.09 -2.21
N LEU A 441 11.58 18.16 -3.22
CA LEU A 441 11.80 17.00 -4.10
C LEU A 441 12.59 15.89 -3.39
N VAL A 442 13.52 16.25 -2.50
CA VAL A 442 14.24 15.28 -1.68
C VAL A 442 13.28 14.63 -0.68
N ASP A 443 12.47 15.43 0.03
CA ASP A 443 11.46 14.91 0.96
C ASP A 443 10.46 13.98 0.25
N ALA A 444 10.08 14.31 -0.98
CA ALA A 444 9.24 13.44 -1.80
C ALA A 444 9.94 12.11 -2.14
N ALA A 445 11.25 12.15 -2.47
CA ALA A 445 12.02 10.94 -2.74
C ALA A 445 12.09 10.05 -1.51
N GLU A 446 12.43 10.62 -0.34
CA GLU A 446 12.50 9.91 0.94
C GLU A 446 11.16 9.23 1.29
N SER A 447 10.04 9.93 1.06
CA SER A 447 8.70 9.36 1.28
C SER A 447 8.42 8.18 0.35
N PHE A 448 8.75 8.27 -0.94
CA PHE A 448 8.57 7.14 -1.86
C PHE A 448 9.52 5.98 -1.57
N GLU A 449 10.75 6.26 -1.15
CA GLU A 449 11.71 5.23 -0.71
C GLU A 449 11.21 4.52 0.56
N ALA A 450 10.66 5.24 1.53
CA ALA A 450 10.02 4.67 2.72
C ALA A 450 8.83 3.76 2.35
N ALA A 451 8.01 4.15 1.37
CA ALA A 451 6.97 3.28 0.85
C ALA A 451 7.53 1.98 0.26
N LEU A 452 8.66 2.06 -0.47
CA LEU A 452 9.33 0.92 -1.10
C LEU A 452 10.10 0.02 -0.11
N GLU A 453 10.48 0.53 1.05
CA GLU A 453 11.02 -0.28 2.14
C GLU A 453 9.96 -1.23 2.71
N ILE A 454 8.69 -0.77 2.78
CA ILE A 454 7.55 -1.54 3.27
C ILE A 454 7.04 -2.49 2.16
N ASP A 455 6.83 -1.95 0.95
CA ASP A 455 6.33 -2.70 -0.20
C ASP A 455 7.17 -2.43 -1.45
N ARG A 456 8.08 -3.34 -1.77
CA ARG A 456 8.97 -3.27 -2.94
C ARG A 456 8.25 -3.47 -4.28
N GLU A 457 7.02 -3.98 -4.25
CA GLU A 457 6.21 -4.23 -5.44
C GLU A 457 5.22 -3.10 -5.73
N SER A 458 5.26 -2.02 -4.96
CA SER A 458 4.45 -0.83 -5.21
C SER A 458 4.86 -0.11 -6.49
N GLY A 459 4.22 -0.42 -7.61
CA GLY A 459 4.44 0.24 -8.90
C GLY A 459 4.20 1.75 -8.84
N ILE A 460 3.26 2.19 -8.02
CA ILE A 460 2.92 3.61 -7.83
C ILE A 460 4.06 4.36 -7.10
N ALA A 461 4.67 3.75 -6.10
CA ALA A 461 5.81 4.33 -5.39
C ALA A 461 7.03 4.45 -6.32
N TRP A 462 7.32 3.42 -7.12
CA TRP A 462 8.36 3.46 -8.15
C TRP A 462 8.11 4.56 -9.18
N LEU A 463 6.86 4.75 -9.62
CA LEU A 463 6.49 5.81 -10.55
C LEU A 463 6.69 7.21 -9.94
N GLY A 464 6.29 7.40 -8.69
CA GLY A 464 6.51 8.63 -7.94
C GLY A 464 7.99 8.97 -7.82
N LEU A 465 8.82 8.00 -7.44
CA LEU A 465 10.27 8.16 -7.32
C LEU A 465 10.91 8.51 -8.68
N ALA A 466 10.49 7.85 -9.77
CA ALA A 466 10.98 8.16 -11.12
C ALA A 466 10.67 9.60 -11.53
N ARG A 467 9.47 10.09 -11.21
CA ARG A 467 9.07 11.48 -11.44
C ARG A 467 9.93 12.47 -10.65
N VAL A 468 10.20 12.19 -9.39
CA VAL A 468 11.10 13.02 -8.56
C VAL A 468 12.50 13.05 -9.15
N GLN A 469 13.07 11.89 -9.49
CA GLN A 469 14.40 11.79 -10.10
C GLN A 469 14.50 12.55 -11.41
N ARG A 470 13.45 12.52 -12.26
CA ARG A 470 13.39 13.32 -13.48
C ARG A 470 13.40 14.81 -13.19
N LEU A 471 12.60 15.26 -12.21
CA LEU A 471 12.52 16.67 -11.81
C LEU A 471 13.84 17.17 -11.19
N LEU A 472 14.59 16.32 -10.49
CA LEU A 472 15.94 16.59 -10.00
C LEU A 472 17.01 16.53 -11.11
N GLY A 473 16.65 16.25 -12.36
CA GLY A 473 17.59 16.13 -13.48
C GLY A 473 18.37 14.83 -13.54
N LYS A 474 18.08 13.86 -12.66
CA LYS A 474 18.74 12.53 -12.60
C LYS A 474 18.15 11.58 -13.66
N LYS A 475 18.32 11.95 -14.94
CA LYS A 475 17.63 11.29 -16.08
C LYS A 475 17.97 9.79 -16.24
N ALA A 476 19.16 9.36 -15.84
CA ALA A 476 19.58 7.96 -15.93
C ALA A 476 18.88 7.11 -14.86
N GLU A 477 18.90 7.57 -13.60
CA GLU A 477 18.21 6.92 -12.48
C GLU A 477 16.69 6.86 -12.75
N ALA A 478 16.09 7.97 -13.17
CA ALA A 478 14.67 8.03 -13.52
C ALA A 478 14.29 6.99 -14.60
N SER A 479 15.16 6.74 -15.58
CA SER A 479 14.91 5.74 -16.63
C SER A 479 14.90 4.31 -16.10
N GLU A 480 15.80 3.98 -15.17
CA GLU A 480 15.87 2.66 -14.54
C GLU A 480 14.66 2.44 -13.62
N THR A 481 14.37 3.42 -12.77
CA THR A 481 13.25 3.40 -11.82
C THR A 481 11.92 3.28 -12.56
N LEU A 482 11.74 4.02 -13.66
CA LEU A 482 10.54 3.96 -14.49
C LEU A 482 10.37 2.59 -15.17
N THR A 483 11.47 1.95 -15.55
CA THR A 483 11.43 0.59 -16.11
C THR A 483 10.92 -0.41 -15.06
N ARG A 484 11.27 -0.25 -13.79
CA ARG A 484 10.74 -1.07 -12.68
C ARG A 484 9.25 -0.79 -12.46
N ALA A 485 8.86 0.49 -12.40
CA ALA A 485 7.46 0.88 -12.25
C ALA A 485 6.57 0.24 -13.33
N ARG A 486 7.00 0.28 -14.59
CA ARG A 486 6.25 -0.28 -15.73
C ARG A 486 6.10 -1.80 -15.71
N ARG A 487 6.95 -2.54 -15.01
CA ARG A 487 6.82 -4.00 -14.83
C ARG A 487 5.78 -4.36 -13.78
N LEU A 488 5.55 -3.46 -12.82
CA LEU A 488 4.68 -3.68 -11.67
C LEU A 488 3.28 -3.06 -11.87
N LEU A 489 3.19 -2.03 -12.72
CA LEU A 489 1.92 -1.42 -13.09
C LEU A 489 1.25 -2.21 -14.22
N PRO A 490 -0.07 -2.07 -14.39
CA PRO A 490 -0.77 -2.66 -15.53
C PRO A 490 -0.12 -2.25 -16.86
N ASP A 491 -0.12 -3.17 -17.82
CA ASP A 491 0.34 -2.87 -19.18
C ASP A 491 -0.40 -1.64 -19.71
N GLU A 492 0.35 -0.68 -20.30
CA GLU A 492 -0.19 0.56 -20.83
C GLU A 492 -0.79 1.53 -19.79
N ASP A 493 -0.29 1.51 -18.52
CA ASP A 493 -0.69 2.51 -17.53
C ASP A 493 -0.44 3.93 -18.04
N PRO A 494 -1.49 4.79 -18.11
CA PRO A 494 -1.38 6.12 -18.72
C PRO A 494 -0.38 7.03 -18.00
N SER A 495 -0.26 6.90 -16.68
CA SER A 495 0.65 7.73 -15.88
C SER A 495 2.11 7.33 -16.11
N ALA A 496 2.39 6.03 -16.20
CA ALA A 496 3.73 5.51 -16.48
C ALA A 496 4.16 5.83 -17.93
N ALA A 497 3.24 5.75 -18.87
CA ALA A 497 3.48 6.13 -20.26
C ALA A 497 3.73 7.64 -20.41
N ALA A 498 2.92 8.46 -19.73
CA ALA A 498 3.10 9.93 -19.72
C ALA A 498 4.44 10.33 -19.12
N GLU A 499 4.85 9.71 -18.00
CA GLU A 499 6.13 10.00 -17.38
C GLU A 499 7.32 9.54 -18.25
N SER A 500 7.16 8.40 -18.97
CA SER A 500 8.13 7.94 -19.97
C SER A 500 8.30 8.94 -21.11
N ALA A 501 7.19 9.44 -21.62
CA ALA A 501 7.18 10.45 -22.70
C ALA A 501 7.80 11.78 -22.23
N LEU A 502 7.49 12.23 -21.00
CA LEU A 502 8.10 13.42 -20.41
C LEU A 502 9.61 13.27 -20.25
N LEU A 503 10.09 12.10 -19.79
CA LEU A 503 11.51 11.82 -19.69
C LEU A 503 12.21 11.83 -21.06
N CYS A 504 11.56 11.32 -22.10
CA CYS A 504 12.03 11.41 -23.48
C CYS A 504 12.09 12.87 -23.98
N LEU A 505 11.07 13.68 -23.68
CA LEU A 505 11.07 15.11 -23.98
C LEU A 505 12.24 15.84 -23.29
N ASP A 506 12.55 15.52 -22.03
CA ASP A 506 13.66 16.10 -21.29
C ASP A 506 15.03 15.68 -21.84
N LYS A 507 15.11 14.54 -22.55
CA LYS A 507 16.27 14.07 -23.31
C LYS A 507 16.34 14.64 -24.73
N GLY A 508 15.28 15.31 -25.20
CA GLY A 508 15.14 15.79 -26.57
C GLY A 508 14.71 14.71 -27.58
N ASP A 509 14.31 13.54 -27.11
CA ASP A 509 13.84 12.43 -27.92
C ASP A 509 12.33 12.56 -28.18
N LEU A 510 11.98 13.27 -29.25
CA LEU A 510 10.58 13.48 -29.64
C LEU A 510 9.93 12.21 -30.21
N GLU A 511 10.71 11.34 -30.85
CA GLU A 511 10.19 10.11 -31.42
C GLU A 511 9.85 9.10 -30.32
N GLY A 512 10.76 8.90 -29.35
CA GLY A 512 10.50 8.05 -28.19
C GLY A 512 9.32 8.56 -27.35
N ALA A 513 9.20 9.89 -27.18
CA ALA A 513 8.07 10.49 -26.48
C ALA A 513 6.72 10.15 -27.18
N THR A 514 6.67 10.26 -28.50
CA THR A 514 5.47 9.94 -29.29
C THR A 514 5.12 8.46 -29.17
N GLN A 515 6.10 7.55 -29.29
CA GLN A 515 5.87 6.11 -29.17
C GLN A 515 5.28 5.72 -27.81
N HIS A 516 5.81 6.29 -26.71
CA HIS A 516 5.30 5.99 -25.36
C HIS A 516 3.87 6.48 -25.16
N ILE A 517 3.52 7.66 -25.66
CA ILE A 517 2.19 8.22 -25.44
C ILE A 517 1.13 7.59 -26.35
N ASP A 518 1.50 7.18 -27.55
CA ASP A 518 0.58 6.50 -28.49
C ASP A 518 0.20 5.10 -27.98
N ALA A 519 1.12 4.39 -27.34
CA ALA A 519 0.83 3.12 -26.70
C ALA A 519 -0.23 3.25 -25.59
N ALA A 520 -0.21 4.35 -24.82
CA ALA A 520 -1.18 4.60 -23.76
C ALA A 520 -2.59 4.93 -24.27
N SER A 521 -2.72 5.49 -25.47
CA SER A 521 -4.01 5.95 -26.01
C SER A 521 -4.97 4.84 -26.41
N ILE A 522 -4.50 3.60 -26.48
CA ILE A 522 -5.30 2.44 -26.86
C ILE A 522 -6.36 2.11 -25.78
N ARG A 523 -6.13 2.49 -24.50
CA ARG A 523 -7.02 2.17 -23.37
C ARG A 523 -7.90 3.32 -22.85
N GLY A 524 -7.77 4.51 -23.38
CA GLY A 524 -8.60 5.65 -22.99
C GLY A 524 -7.80 6.95 -22.94
N GLU A 525 -8.43 8.02 -23.40
CA GLU A 525 -7.86 9.37 -23.39
C GLU A 525 -8.01 9.96 -21.99
N GLY A 526 -6.93 9.94 -21.19
CA GLY A 526 -6.88 10.65 -19.91
C GLY A 526 -6.28 12.05 -20.10
N ALA A 527 -6.66 13.00 -19.25
CA ALA A 527 -6.16 14.38 -19.28
C ALA A 527 -4.63 14.48 -19.36
N ILE A 528 -3.92 13.59 -18.65
CA ILE A 528 -2.45 13.54 -18.67
C ILE A 528 -1.90 13.13 -20.04
N VAL A 529 -2.56 12.22 -20.74
CA VAL A 529 -2.15 11.77 -22.09
C VAL A 529 -2.29 12.91 -23.09
N SER A 530 -3.46 13.58 -23.12
CA SER A 530 -3.70 14.73 -23.97
C SER A 530 -2.76 15.89 -23.64
N TYR A 531 -2.49 16.16 -22.37
CA TYR A 531 -1.51 17.15 -21.95
C TYR A 531 -0.10 16.86 -22.49
N VAL A 532 0.38 15.62 -22.40
CA VAL A 532 1.71 15.24 -22.90
C VAL A 532 1.77 15.30 -24.43
N ARG A 533 0.70 14.89 -25.12
CA ARG A 533 0.58 15.09 -26.58
C ARG A 533 0.66 16.55 -26.99
N GLY A 534 -0.01 17.43 -26.22
CA GLY A 534 0.09 18.87 -26.41
C GLY A 534 1.52 19.38 -26.30
N ASN A 535 2.27 18.90 -25.30
CA ASN A 535 3.67 19.25 -25.13
C ASN A 535 4.57 18.76 -26.27
N ILE A 536 4.34 17.54 -26.77
CA ILE A 536 5.06 17.00 -27.92
C ILE A 536 4.78 17.85 -29.15
N ALA A 537 3.50 18.12 -29.47
CA ALA A 537 3.09 18.93 -30.60
C ALA A 537 3.65 20.36 -30.53
N ALA A 538 3.65 20.99 -29.34
CA ALA A 538 4.22 22.30 -29.14
C ALA A 538 5.74 22.32 -29.43
N ARG A 539 6.47 21.30 -28.95
CA ARG A 539 7.91 21.17 -29.23
C ARG A 539 8.23 20.88 -30.71
N GLN A 540 7.31 20.24 -31.43
CA GLN A 540 7.40 20.05 -32.88
C GLN A 540 7.04 21.31 -33.67
N GLY A 541 6.57 22.38 -33.03
CA GLY A 541 6.10 23.59 -33.69
C GLY A 541 4.67 23.51 -34.25
N HIS A 542 3.95 22.42 -33.97
CA HIS A 542 2.59 22.18 -34.40
C HIS A 542 1.58 22.84 -33.47
N LEU A 543 1.59 24.18 -33.35
CA LEU A 543 0.85 24.94 -32.36
C LEU A 543 -0.68 24.71 -32.40
N ARG A 544 -1.27 24.49 -33.59
CA ARG A 544 -2.70 24.19 -33.69
C ARG A 544 -3.06 22.84 -33.05
N SER A 545 -2.27 21.80 -33.34
CA SER A 545 -2.47 20.48 -32.75
C SER A 545 -2.25 20.54 -31.24
N ALA A 546 -1.25 21.30 -30.77
CA ALA A 546 -0.99 21.49 -29.37
C ALA A 546 -2.19 22.12 -28.63
N LEU A 547 -2.82 23.16 -29.24
CA LEU A 547 -4.06 23.75 -28.69
C LEU A 547 -5.17 22.71 -28.57
N THR A 548 -5.43 21.92 -29.62
CA THR A 548 -6.47 20.88 -29.59
C THR A 548 -6.24 19.89 -28.45
N TYR A 549 -5.00 19.42 -28.27
CA TYR A 549 -4.68 18.47 -27.19
C TYR A 549 -4.78 19.11 -25.79
N PHE A 550 -4.42 20.38 -25.64
CA PHE A 550 -4.63 21.07 -24.35
C PHE A 550 -6.12 21.34 -24.10
N ASP A 551 -6.92 21.60 -25.13
CA ASP A 551 -8.38 21.71 -25.01
C ASP A 551 -8.99 20.40 -24.54
N GLU A 552 -8.62 19.26 -25.14
CA GLU A 552 -9.03 17.92 -24.71
C GLU A 552 -8.62 17.65 -23.24
N ALA A 553 -7.39 17.99 -22.87
CA ALA A 553 -6.93 17.80 -21.49
C ALA A 553 -7.75 18.60 -20.48
N ILE A 554 -8.13 19.84 -20.84
CA ILE A 554 -8.94 20.73 -19.99
C ILE A 554 -10.42 20.33 -20.01
N GLU A 555 -10.93 19.75 -21.08
CA GLU A 555 -12.29 19.22 -21.16
C GLU A 555 -12.44 17.99 -20.25
N ILE A 556 -11.44 17.11 -20.23
CA ILE A 556 -11.42 15.92 -19.34
C ILE A 556 -11.20 16.33 -17.89
N ASP A 557 -10.25 17.25 -17.63
CA ASP A 557 -9.93 17.79 -16.30
C ASP A 557 -9.93 19.32 -16.32
N PRO A 558 -11.05 19.96 -16.01
CA PRO A 558 -11.14 21.42 -15.96
C PRO A 558 -10.19 22.08 -14.97
N THR A 559 -9.63 21.34 -14.01
CA THR A 559 -8.69 21.85 -13.00
C THR A 559 -7.23 21.66 -13.41
N HIS A 560 -6.94 21.16 -14.61
CA HIS A 560 -5.59 20.87 -15.07
C HIS A 560 -4.78 22.16 -15.33
N VAL A 561 -4.14 22.68 -14.27
CA VAL A 561 -3.39 23.94 -14.27
C VAL A 561 -2.32 23.99 -15.37
N ARG A 562 -1.52 22.95 -15.53
CA ARG A 562 -0.39 22.93 -16.49
C ARG A 562 -0.85 22.97 -17.97
N ALA A 563 -1.93 22.25 -18.29
CA ALA A 563 -2.48 22.28 -19.65
C ALA A 563 -2.97 23.69 -19.99
N ARG A 564 -3.68 24.32 -19.06
CA ARG A 564 -4.19 25.68 -19.24
C ARG A 564 -3.05 26.72 -19.34
N LEU A 565 -1.99 26.55 -18.52
CA LEU A 565 -0.82 27.42 -18.57
C LEU A 565 -0.08 27.34 -19.91
N ASN A 566 0.09 26.11 -20.42
CA ASN A 566 0.72 25.90 -21.74
C ASN A 566 -0.17 26.43 -22.87
N ARG A 567 -1.50 26.26 -22.77
CA ARG A 567 -2.46 26.82 -23.72
C ARG A 567 -2.40 28.35 -23.74
N THR A 568 -2.36 28.99 -22.56
CA THR A 568 -2.15 30.43 -22.41
C THR A 568 -0.90 30.89 -23.16
N SER A 569 0.22 30.17 -22.98
CA SER A 569 1.48 30.51 -23.67
C SER A 569 1.38 30.41 -25.19
N ILE A 570 0.63 29.44 -25.71
CA ILE A 570 0.41 29.33 -27.15
C ILE A 570 -0.56 30.41 -27.67
N HIS A 571 -1.61 30.76 -26.90
CA HIS A 571 -2.49 31.87 -27.25
C HIS A 571 -1.73 33.21 -27.34
N MET A 572 -0.78 33.43 -26.43
CA MET A 572 0.10 34.60 -26.49
C MET A 572 1.01 34.57 -27.72
N ALA A 573 1.63 33.42 -28.02
CA ALA A 573 2.48 33.26 -29.21
C ALA A 573 1.69 33.45 -30.53
N ASN A 574 0.40 33.18 -30.53
CA ASN A 574 -0.52 33.38 -31.67
C ASN A 574 -1.20 34.77 -31.63
N GLU A 575 -0.75 35.67 -30.79
CA GLU A 575 -1.31 37.05 -30.62
C GLU A 575 -2.80 37.06 -30.21
N ASN A 576 -3.31 35.95 -29.63
CA ASN A 576 -4.67 35.84 -29.16
C ASN A 576 -4.75 36.24 -27.67
N ALA A 577 -4.55 37.52 -27.42
CA ALA A 577 -4.43 38.07 -26.06
C ALA A 577 -5.70 37.86 -25.22
N GLN A 578 -6.91 37.91 -25.84
CA GLN A 578 -8.15 37.72 -25.08
C GLN A 578 -8.27 36.29 -24.54
N ALA A 579 -8.00 35.27 -25.37
CA ALA A 579 -8.05 33.89 -24.92
C ALA A 579 -6.97 33.61 -23.85
N ALA A 580 -5.79 34.22 -23.99
CA ALA A 580 -4.74 34.12 -22.98
C ALA A 580 -5.19 34.76 -21.64
N LEU A 581 -5.88 35.91 -21.67
CA LEU A 581 -6.41 36.57 -20.49
C LEU A 581 -7.51 35.73 -19.81
N ASP A 582 -8.41 35.16 -20.61
CA ASP A 582 -9.49 34.30 -20.09
C ASP A 582 -8.91 33.08 -19.36
N ASP A 583 -7.93 32.38 -19.97
CA ASP A 583 -7.24 31.27 -19.34
C ASP A 583 -6.47 31.69 -18.08
N ALA A 584 -5.77 32.82 -18.10
CA ALA A 584 -5.04 33.31 -16.95
C ALA A 584 -5.97 33.66 -15.75
N ASN A 585 -7.15 34.21 -16.03
CA ASN A 585 -8.16 34.45 -15.00
C ASN A 585 -8.64 33.16 -14.35
N VAL A 586 -8.97 32.13 -15.14
CA VAL A 586 -9.35 30.81 -14.60
C VAL A 586 -8.21 30.17 -13.82
N LEU A 587 -6.96 30.31 -14.27
CA LEU A 587 -5.79 29.84 -13.53
C LEU A 587 -5.69 30.49 -12.13
N LEU A 588 -5.99 31.78 -12.02
CA LEU A 588 -5.97 32.51 -10.74
C LEU A 588 -7.17 32.16 -9.85
N GLU A 589 -8.31 31.76 -10.42
CA GLU A 589 -9.42 31.19 -9.64
C GLU A 589 -9.04 29.81 -9.05
N LEU A 590 -8.37 28.96 -9.84
CA LEU A 590 -7.92 27.65 -9.42
C LEU A 590 -6.73 27.69 -8.44
N ALA A 591 -5.81 28.63 -8.66
CA ALA A 591 -4.58 28.79 -7.90
C ALA A 591 -4.24 30.27 -7.71
N PRO A 592 -4.86 30.96 -6.73
CA PRO A 592 -4.70 32.41 -6.51
C PRO A 592 -3.25 32.86 -6.26
N GLY A 593 -2.41 31.97 -5.75
CA GLY A 593 -0.99 32.20 -5.48
C GLY A 593 -0.05 31.97 -6.66
N LEU A 594 -0.57 31.59 -7.84
CA LEU A 594 0.25 31.21 -8.98
C LEU A 594 0.87 32.45 -9.66
N ALA A 595 2.13 32.79 -9.31
CA ALA A 595 2.80 33.99 -9.82
C ALA A 595 2.94 33.98 -11.35
N LEU A 596 3.16 32.80 -11.96
CA LEU A 596 3.24 32.69 -13.41
C LEU A 596 1.89 33.00 -14.10
N ALA A 597 0.76 32.65 -13.49
CA ALA A 597 -0.56 33.02 -14.00
C ALA A 597 -0.80 34.52 -13.90
N LYS A 598 -0.41 35.15 -12.78
CA LYS A 598 -0.44 36.65 -12.63
C LYS A 598 0.41 37.31 -13.71
N LEU A 599 1.61 36.77 -13.97
CA LEU A 599 2.50 37.29 -15.01
C LEU A 599 1.87 37.16 -16.41
N ARG A 600 1.31 35.98 -16.73
CA ARG A 600 0.62 35.76 -18.01
C ARG A 600 -0.61 36.65 -18.19
N LYS A 601 -1.35 36.90 -17.10
CA LYS A 601 -2.46 37.86 -17.10
C LYS A 601 -1.98 39.26 -17.39
N ALA A 602 -0.90 39.70 -16.74
CA ALA A 602 -0.31 41.00 -16.97
C ALA A 602 0.18 41.18 -18.42
N GLU A 603 0.91 40.17 -18.95
CA GLU A 603 1.37 40.15 -20.34
C GLU A 603 0.20 40.20 -21.34
N ALA A 604 -0.87 39.43 -21.10
CA ALA A 604 -2.08 39.45 -21.94
C ALA A 604 -2.78 40.83 -21.87
N ASN A 605 -2.87 41.43 -20.68
CA ASN A 605 -3.37 42.80 -20.53
C ASN A 605 -2.50 43.85 -21.25
N MET A 606 -1.18 43.70 -21.23
CA MET A 606 -0.27 44.56 -22.02
C MET A 606 -0.54 44.44 -23.52
N MET A 607 -0.73 43.21 -24.04
CA MET A 607 -1.07 42.99 -25.45
C MET A 607 -2.42 43.61 -25.83
N LEU A 608 -3.37 43.64 -24.90
CA LEU A 608 -4.69 44.30 -25.08
C LEU A 608 -4.64 45.84 -24.82
N SER A 609 -3.47 46.37 -24.46
CA SER A 609 -3.27 47.78 -24.07
C SER A 609 -4.02 48.16 -22.78
N ASN A 610 -4.34 47.21 -21.91
CA ASN A 610 -4.91 47.41 -20.57
C ASN A 610 -3.77 47.68 -19.58
N TRP A 611 -3.11 48.83 -19.72
CA TRP A 611 -1.84 49.12 -19.04
C TRP A 611 -1.97 49.29 -17.51
N GLU A 612 -3.10 49.84 -17.02
CA GLU A 612 -3.31 50.00 -15.57
C GLU A 612 -3.50 48.63 -14.88
N GLU A 613 -4.32 47.77 -15.47
CA GLU A 613 -4.52 46.39 -14.96
C GLU A 613 -3.21 45.58 -14.98
N ALA A 614 -2.46 45.68 -16.08
CA ALA A 614 -1.15 45.02 -16.19
C ALA A 614 -0.17 45.51 -15.15
N LYS A 615 -0.12 46.84 -14.93
CA LYS A 615 0.73 47.48 -13.91
C LYS A 615 0.37 46.98 -12.51
N ASP A 616 -0.91 46.93 -12.16
CA ASP A 616 -1.37 46.49 -10.85
C ASP A 616 -1.00 45.03 -10.57
N ASP A 617 -1.19 44.16 -11.55
CA ASP A 617 -0.76 42.75 -11.44
C ASP A 617 0.78 42.63 -11.30
N LEU A 618 1.56 43.40 -12.06
CA LEU A 618 3.03 43.40 -12.00
C LEU A 618 3.58 44.01 -10.71
N GLU A 619 2.98 45.10 -10.20
CA GLU A 619 3.34 45.69 -8.89
C GLU A 619 3.16 44.66 -7.78
N GLN A 620 2.07 43.88 -7.81
CA GLN A 620 1.83 42.81 -6.85
C GLN A 620 2.86 41.69 -6.96
N ILE A 621 3.26 41.30 -8.20
CA ILE A 621 4.33 40.28 -8.41
C ILE A 621 5.66 40.80 -7.84
N VAL A 622 6.00 42.06 -8.07
CA VAL A 622 7.25 42.65 -7.57
C VAL A 622 7.22 42.85 -6.05
N GLU A 623 6.05 43.11 -5.46
CA GLU A 623 5.89 43.16 -3.99
C GLU A 623 6.10 41.78 -3.36
N ASP A 624 5.47 40.71 -3.95
CA ASP A 624 5.60 39.33 -3.48
C ASP A 624 7.03 38.77 -3.74
N ALA A 625 7.66 39.13 -4.86
CA ALA A 625 8.97 38.69 -5.31
C ALA A 625 9.84 39.83 -5.84
N PRO A 626 10.51 40.63 -4.98
CA PRO A 626 11.30 41.79 -5.38
C PRO A 626 12.47 41.49 -6.32
N HIS A 627 12.88 40.21 -6.42
CA HIS A 627 13.99 39.77 -7.26
C HIS A 627 13.54 39.27 -8.66
N HIS A 628 12.27 39.41 -9.00
CA HIS A 628 11.72 38.95 -10.29
C HIS A 628 12.04 39.94 -11.41
N HIS A 629 13.27 39.90 -11.97
CA HIS A 629 13.79 40.82 -12.97
C HIS A 629 12.90 40.96 -14.22
N HIS A 630 12.23 39.87 -14.66
CA HIS A 630 11.32 39.96 -15.80
C HIS A 630 10.07 40.78 -15.49
N ALA A 631 9.44 40.62 -14.32
CA ALA A 631 8.30 41.42 -13.91
C ALA A 631 8.68 42.93 -13.77
N LEU A 632 9.87 43.21 -13.22
CA LEU A 632 10.40 44.56 -13.15
C LEU A 632 10.55 45.19 -14.54
N THR A 633 11.03 44.43 -15.53
CA THR A 633 11.18 44.91 -16.91
C THR A 633 9.82 45.16 -17.56
N GLN A 634 8.84 44.27 -17.37
CA GLN A 634 7.48 44.47 -17.89
C GLN A 634 6.75 45.65 -17.21
N LEU A 635 6.94 45.84 -15.91
CA LEU A 635 6.41 46.97 -15.15
C LEU A 635 6.93 48.30 -15.70
N ALA A 636 8.21 48.37 -16.02
CA ALA A 636 8.80 49.52 -16.67
C ALA A 636 8.19 49.79 -18.05
N SER A 637 7.97 48.72 -18.84
CA SER A 637 7.30 48.83 -20.14
C SER A 637 5.87 49.36 -20.01
N CYS A 638 5.13 48.99 -18.95
CA CYS A 638 3.81 49.56 -18.64
C CYS A 638 3.91 51.06 -18.33
N PHE A 639 4.86 51.45 -17.47
CA PHE A 639 5.04 52.89 -17.17
C PHE A 639 5.38 53.70 -18.42
N MET A 640 6.21 53.19 -19.30
CA MET A 640 6.52 53.86 -20.57
C MET A 640 5.28 54.00 -21.46
N ALA A 641 4.50 52.92 -21.60
CA ALA A 641 3.28 52.90 -22.40
C ALA A 641 2.18 53.84 -21.85
N MET A 642 2.18 54.06 -20.52
CA MET A 642 1.27 54.99 -19.83
C MET A 642 1.74 56.45 -19.83
N ASP A 643 2.78 56.80 -20.59
CA ASP A 643 3.41 58.13 -20.65
C ASP A 643 3.96 58.60 -19.29
N ARG A 644 4.52 57.65 -18.51
CA ARG A 644 5.13 57.90 -17.19
C ARG A 644 6.59 57.39 -17.15
N PRO A 645 7.44 57.80 -18.10
CA PRO A 645 8.80 57.28 -18.27
C PRO A 645 9.69 57.46 -17.03
N GLU A 646 9.42 58.48 -16.19
CA GLU A 646 10.16 58.77 -14.97
C GLU A 646 10.05 57.65 -13.91
N LYS A 647 8.98 56.81 -14.00
CA LYS A 647 8.81 55.69 -13.09
C LYS A 647 9.43 54.37 -13.62
N ALA A 648 9.83 54.33 -14.89
CA ALA A 648 10.38 53.13 -15.53
C ALA A 648 11.87 52.92 -15.19
N GLU A 649 12.61 53.97 -14.85
CA GLU A 649 14.07 53.88 -14.67
C GLU A 649 14.47 53.02 -13.47
N ALA A 650 13.80 53.18 -12.32
CA ALA A 650 14.12 52.43 -11.11
C ALA A 650 13.91 50.91 -11.27
N PRO A 651 12.75 50.44 -11.77
CA PRO A 651 12.57 49.01 -12.08
C PRO A 651 13.59 48.44 -13.08
N LEU A 652 13.95 49.20 -14.12
CA LEU A 652 14.93 48.72 -15.11
C LEU A 652 16.34 48.63 -14.50
N ASN A 653 16.74 49.58 -13.69
CA ASN A 653 18.02 49.55 -13.00
C ASN A 653 18.10 48.37 -12.04
N GLU A 654 17.02 48.07 -11.32
CA GLU A 654 16.95 46.94 -10.42
C GLU A 654 16.95 45.60 -11.21
N ALA A 655 16.20 45.49 -12.31
CA ALA A 655 16.20 44.33 -13.17
C ALA A 655 17.61 44.00 -13.70
N LEU A 656 18.36 45.02 -14.15
CA LEU A 656 19.73 44.89 -14.62
C LEU A 656 20.75 44.64 -13.52
N ARG A 657 20.48 45.09 -12.29
CA ARG A 657 21.30 44.75 -11.12
C ARG A 657 21.14 43.24 -10.77
N LEU A 658 19.93 42.73 -10.87
CA LEU A 658 19.59 41.33 -10.57
C LEU A 658 20.06 40.38 -11.69
N ALA A 659 19.86 40.79 -12.93
CA ALA A 659 20.19 39.99 -14.14
C ALA A 659 20.94 40.87 -15.17
N PRO A 660 22.26 41.05 -15.05
CA PRO A 660 23.06 41.86 -15.98
C PRO A 660 23.03 41.40 -17.43
N GLU A 661 22.67 40.13 -17.69
CA GLU A 661 22.51 39.50 -19.02
C GLU A 661 21.07 39.56 -19.55
N HIS A 662 20.15 40.20 -18.87
CA HIS A 662 18.76 40.32 -19.33
C HIS A 662 18.64 41.29 -20.49
N THR A 663 18.68 40.76 -21.71
CA THR A 663 18.69 41.51 -22.97
C THR A 663 17.55 42.51 -23.09
N GLU A 664 16.33 42.09 -22.74
CA GLU A 664 15.12 42.95 -22.83
C GLU A 664 15.21 44.18 -21.88
N ALA A 665 15.75 44.04 -20.68
CA ALA A 665 15.89 45.14 -19.75
C ALA A 665 16.86 46.22 -20.28
N TRP A 666 17.97 45.78 -20.89
CA TRP A 666 18.87 46.69 -21.59
C TRP A 666 18.18 47.40 -22.75
N HIS A 667 17.41 46.66 -23.56
CA HIS A 667 16.68 47.25 -24.67
C HIS A 667 15.62 48.25 -24.21
N GLN A 668 14.83 47.94 -23.20
CA GLN A 668 13.79 48.84 -22.65
C GLN A 668 14.40 50.09 -22.01
N ARG A 669 15.53 49.96 -21.29
CA ARG A 669 16.23 51.16 -20.74
C ARG A 669 16.83 52.00 -21.83
N GLY A 670 17.36 51.42 -22.88
CA GLY A 670 17.80 52.13 -24.08
C GLY A 670 16.67 52.90 -24.75
N LEU A 671 15.44 52.36 -24.82
CA LEU A 671 14.25 53.09 -25.30
C LEU A 671 13.90 54.26 -24.40
N LEU A 672 13.92 54.07 -23.07
CA LEU A 672 13.69 55.13 -22.08
C LEU A 672 14.67 56.26 -22.24
N TYR A 673 15.96 56.00 -22.43
CA TYR A 673 16.96 57.02 -22.66
C TYR A 673 16.80 57.76 -24.01
N LEU A 674 16.25 57.07 -25.04
CA LEU A 674 15.87 57.75 -26.28
C LEU A 674 14.72 58.74 -26.07
N ASP A 675 13.70 58.38 -25.28
CA ASP A 675 12.60 59.28 -24.94
C ASP A 675 13.11 60.53 -24.20
N TRP A 676 14.16 60.40 -23.41
CA TRP A 676 14.81 61.51 -22.73
C TRP A 676 15.86 62.22 -23.58
N ALA A 677 15.96 61.88 -24.87
CA ALA A 677 16.94 62.42 -25.80
C ALA A 677 18.42 62.20 -25.37
N GLN A 678 18.68 61.18 -24.53
CA GLN A 678 20.02 60.77 -24.10
C GLN A 678 20.59 59.73 -25.06
N GLU A 679 20.87 60.10 -26.30
CA GLU A 679 21.27 59.18 -27.38
C GLU A 679 22.53 58.39 -27.06
N GLU A 680 23.50 58.92 -26.33
CA GLU A 680 24.72 58.22 -25.96
C GLU A 680 24.48 57.11 -24.93
N SER A 681 23.67 57.38 -23.90
CA SER A 681 23.26 56.37 -22.91
C SER A 681 22.43 55.27 -23.56
N ALA A 682 21.51 55.63 -24.45
CA ALA A 682 20.68 54.70 -25.21
C ALA A 682 21.54 53.77 -26.07
N LEU A 683 22.54 54.34 -26.78
CA LEU A 683 23.46 53.56 -27.62
C LEU A 683 24.23 52.52 -26.79
N ASN A 684 24.77 52.89 -25.65
CA ASN A 684 25.49 52.01 -24.73
C ASN A 684 24.59 50.84 -24.28
N ASP A 685 23.33 51.12 -23.96
CA ASP A 685 22.38 50.09 -23.52
C ASP A 685 21.95 49.17 -24.67
N PHE A 686 21.71 49.67 -25.87
CA PHE A 686 21.44 48.83 -27.03
C PHE A 686 22.65 47.96 -27.42
N GLU A 687 23.88 48.50 -27.31
CA GLU A 687 25.08 47.70 -27.51
C GLU A 687 25.24 46.62 -26.44
N ALA A 688 24.85 46.91 -25.17
CA ALA A 688 24.80 45.92 -24.12
C ALA A 688 23.77 44.80 -24.44
N ALA A 689 22.58 45.17 -24.91
CA ALA A 689 21.57 44.23 -25.35
C ALA A 689 22.10 43.30 -26.49
N VAL A 690 22.79 43.87 -27.49
CA VAL A 690 23.41 43.09 -28.58
C VAL A 690 24.58 42.24 -28.10
N ARG A 691 25.31 42.62 -27.05
CA ARG A 691 26.34 41.76 -26.43
C ARG A 691 25.72 40.57 -25.71
N CYS A 692 24.58 40.76 -25.06
CA CYS A 692 23.85 39.67 -24.39
C CYS A 692 23.18 38.71 -25.41
N ASP A 693 22.50 39.27 -26.40
CA ASP A 693 21.92 38.51 -27.53
C ASP A 693 22.32 39.14 -28.86
N GLY A 694 23.28 38.50 -29.53
CA GLY A 694 23.78 38.91 -30.85
C GLY A 694 22.70 38.99 -31.93
N ASN A 695 21.57 38.34 -31.78
CA ASN A 695 20.48 38.28 -32.76
C ASN A 695 19.32 39.25 -32.39
N HIS A 696 19.45 40.05 -31.36
CA HIS A 696 18.38 40.97 -30.96
C HIS A 696 18.14 42.08 -31.99
N LEU A 697 17.19 41.81 -32.91
CA LEU A 697 16.89 42.69 -34.05
C LEU A 697 16.51 44.11 -33.65
N GLY A 698 15.66 44.27 -32.61
CA GLY A 698 15.20 45.55 -32.12
C GLY A 698 16.36 46.49 -31.70
N ALA A 699 17.30 45.98 -30.89
CA ALA A 699 18.46 46.75 -30.47
C ALA A 699 19.38 47.11 -31.64
N ARG A 700 19.64 46.20 -32.57
CA ARG A 700 20.44 46.49 -33.79
C ARG A 700 19.80 47.56 -34.67
N LEU A 701 18.48 47.51 -34.85
CA LEU A 701 17.75 48.57 -35.58
C LEU A 701 17.91 49.94 -34.92
N ARG A 702 17.84 50.01 -33.59
CA ARG A 702 18.00 51.28 -32.85
C ARG A 702 19.43 51.77 -32.93
N ILE A 703 20.45 50.92 -32.80
CA ILE A 703 21.87 51.31 -33.00
C ILE A 703 22.07 51.88 -34.40
N ALA A 704 21.59 51.19 -35.43
CA ALA A 704 21.71 51.63 -36.80
C ALA A 704 21.00 52.98 -37.06
N ALA A 705 19.82 53.16 -36.49
CA ALA A 705 19.06 54.40 -36.60
C ALA A 705 19.74 55.60 -35.88
N ILE A 706 20.32 55.37 -34.71
CA ILE A 706 21.05 56.41 -33.96
C ILE A 706 22.29 56.83 -34.72
N HIS A 707 23.12 55.88 -35.23
CA HIS A 707 24.30 56.23 -36.03
C HIS A 707 23.91 56.95 -37.34
N HIS A 708 22.84 56.51 -37.97
CA HIS A 708 22.33 57.14 -39.22
C HIS A 708 21.88 58.57 -38.96
N LYS A 709 21.10 58.83 -37.88
CA LYS A 709 20.65 60.15 -37.46
C LYS A 709 21.79 61.11 -37.10
N ALA A 710 22.85 60.56 -36.51
CA ALA A 710 24.04 61.27 -36.14
C ALA A 710 25.03 61.51 -37.31
N GLU A 711 24.63 61.16 -38.53
CA GLU A 711 25.43 61.21 -39.75
C GLU A 711 26.76 60.46 -39.72
N ARG A 712 26.86 59.47 -38.77
CA ARG A 712 28.00 58.52 -38.63
C ARG A 712 27.78 57.37 -39.63
N PHE A 713 27.93 57.70 -40.93
CA PHE A 713 27.52 56.76 -41.98
C PHE A 713 28.36 55.48 -42.06
N SER A 714 29.61 55.49 -41.64
CA SER A 714 30.44 54.29 -41.58
C SER A 714 29.93 53.33 -40.54
N GLU A 715 29.66 53.77 -39.33
CA GLU A 715 29.11 52.99 -38.20
C GLU A 715 27.69 52.56 -38.53
N ALA A 716 26.88 53.43 -39.10
CA ALA A 716 25.51 53.15 -39.52
C ALA A 716 25.51 52.01 -40.57
N LEU A 717 26.41 52.06 -41.55
CA LEU A 717 26.53 51.01 -42.58
C LEU A 717 26.85 49.65 -41.95
N GLY A 718 27.79 49.59 -40.99
CA GLY A 718 28.12 48.40 -40.23
C GLY A 718 26.92 47.84 -39.47
N ALA A 719 26.17 48.73 -38.79
CA ALA A 719 24.99 48.37 -38.03
C ALA A 719 23.84 47.85 -38.92
N TRP A 720 23.56 48.53 -40.07
CA TRP A 720 22.57 48.09 -41.05
C TRP A 720 22.92 46.74 -41.68
N ASN A 721 24.19 46.49 -41.96
CA ASN A 721 24.65 45.17 -42.42
C ASN A 721 24.42 44.08 -41.33
N GLY A 722 24.59 44.44 -40.05
CA GLY A 722 24.26 43.54 -38.93
C GLY A 722 22.77 43.21 -38.85
N VAL A 723 21.88 44.13 -39.14
CA VAL A 723 20.43 43.90 -39.27
C VAL A 723 20.14 42.93 -40.43
N LEU A 724 20.72 43.19 -41.63
CA LEU A 724 20.51 42.39 -42.83
C LEU A 724 21.13 40.97 -42.75
N ALA A 725 22.08 40.76 -41.86
CA ALA A 725 22.60 39.45 -41.56
C ALA A 725 21.56 38.56 -40.85
N ILE A 726 20.68 39.16 -40.04
CA ILE A 726 19.58 38.47 -39.35
C ILE A 726 18.36 38.37 -40.24
N GLU A 727 17.98 39.49 -40.84
CA GLU A 727 16.80 39.57 -41.72
C GLU A 727 17.20 40.13 -43.09
N PRO A 728 17.60 39.30 -44.07
CA PRO A 728 18.10 39.72 -45.36
C PRO A 728 17.07 40.52 -46.21
N GLU A 729 15.79 40.31 -45.98
CA GLU A 729 14.70 40.95 -46.71
C GLU A 729 14.16 42.24 -46.04
N HIS A 730 14.80 42.71 -44.95
CA HIS A 730 14.35 43.88 -44.19
C HIS A 730 14.43 45.17 -45.06
N THR A 731 13.30 45.61 -45.58
CA THR A 731 13.22 46.67 -46.61
C THR A 731 13.84 48.01 -46.14
N VAL A 732 13.57 48.43 -44.91
CA VAL A 732 14.12 49.67 -44.35
C VAL A 732 15.64 49.58 -44.19
N ALA A 733 16.17 48.46 -43.72
CA ALA A 733 17.61 48.28 -43.57
C ALA A 733 18.34 48.29 -44.92
N ARG A 734 17.82 47.68 -45.96
CA ARG A 734 18.38 47.74 -47.33
C ARG A 734 18.45 49.16 -47.84
N ARG A 735 17.33 49.87 -47.77
CA ARG A 735 17.27 51.28 -48.19
C ARG A 735 18.26 52.17 -47.42
N ARG A 736 18.29 52.04 -46.09
CA ARG A 736 19.17 52.83 -45.23
C ARG A 736 20.65 52.49 -45.43
N ARG A 737 20.96 51.25 -45.72
CA ARG A 737 22.31 50.81 -46.11
C ARG A 737 22.76 51.54 -47.40
N GLU A 738 21.92 51.54 -48.46
CA GLU A 738 22.20 52.21 -49.72
C GLU A 738 22.40 53.72 -49.53
N GLU A 739 21.58 54.36 -48.69
CA GLU A 739 21.73 55.79 -48.35
C GLU A 739 23.11 56.07 -47.67
N CYS A 740 23.57 55.16 -46.77
CA CYS A 740 24.87 55.26 -46.14
C CYS A 740 26.02 55.07 -47.16
N GLU A 741 25.91 54.08 -48.02
CA GLU A 741 26.89 53.81 -49.09
C GLU A 741 27.08 55.03 -50.01
N MET A 742 25.95 55.68 -50.44
CA MET A 742 25.98 56.89 -51.23
C MET A 742 26.58 58.06 -50.47
N ALA A 743 26.22 58.26 -49.22
CA ALA A 743 26.74 59.32 -48.39
C ALA A 743 28.28 59.19 -48.19
N ILE A 744 28.79 58.01 -47.92
CA ILE A 744 30.21 57.74 -47.78
C ILE A 744 30.96 57.98 -49.10
N ALA A 745 30.36 57.62 -50.23
CA ALA A 745 30.94 57.81 -51.58
C ALA A 745 31.00 59.30 -51.98
N THR A 746 30.20 60.17 -51.33
CA THR A 746 30.15 61.64 -51.58
C THR A 746 30.96 62.46 -50.56
N MET A 747 31.38 61.88 -49.45
CA MET A 747 32.30 62.45 -48.47
C MET A 747 33.76 62.22 -48.96
#